data_b467bcbe467cbdbc8a1217200ccac2d9
#
_entry.id   b467bcbe467cbdbc8a1217200ccac2d9
#
_cell.length_a   1.000
_cell.length_b   1.000
_cell.length_c   1.000
_cell.angle_alpha   90.00
_cell.angle_beta   90.00
_cell.angle_gamma   90.00
#
_symmetry.space_group_name_H-M   'P 1'
#
loop_
_entity.id
_entity.type
_entity.pdbx_description
1 polymer ?
#
loop_
_entity_poly.entity_id
_entity_poly.type
_entity_poly.pdbx_seq_one_letter_code
_entity_poly.pdbx_strand_id
1 'polypeptide(L)'
;YDMEYIRGRGNSTWTVPKKPYKIKLDKKADLFGMGKNKHWVLIANYYDNSLVRNRLTYYLGRKLGMEYTPECVPVDVIMNHEYLGSYLLCEQIRLDENRVDENNLEKADKGADVSGGYLLSMEPNEETDNVIKTTYNSYLIESPETGACQSQAKAYIENYMKKTEDAIYGDDFKNEDGTSYQDLMDVKSAIAYYWMQEVSMNGDAFISTSTYLYKKQDTADAKGKLYWGPLWDFDYVAWSSNDYSEEEDSYSGFVTQRTWFNRLMEDPEFAQQVKEYWVTLAGALEDAIADGGILDRYAQELAVSADNNFNKWGFNDFSDGEYEDNYNSATGKLSYAQEIQRLKTWIADRVDWIDNNLDAIAPKPVTLTYMVDGEVYKKVTTTSTKENDIPSAPAKEGYIFTGWYYDKDDFSVRQQKGDIFTEDTTLTAQWEDESKLVQPTKIALERSEIYVPEWHEFHINYGVAPYNANTANVTLTSSDNTVVRLQESDHEDSDYIESDSRDWMAVKAGTATITISAGNGVSAKLVVHVIPISEYFENEEAYTAKDFTLDQNDIVLKVGQEKKLNLKLDRNEVYTSFYWTSSDDDIVELLGGGLIHAKKAGTAYILVTMNGIDKTKVCRVVVQDGTAVKPTPAPTKTPGKVVPLPQEKTEIIQVGNVRYKQLSANTVKMTGIKKDVKKVTVPATIKYKGKTYKVTEVASGALRGKKKLQIVVIGKNVTKIGANAFSKCKKLKKVQITSKKLKKVTKKSFAGIAKKVVIKVPKSKKKAYKKWLKSKKVA
;
A
#
# COMPACT_ATOMS: atom_id res chain seq x y z
N TYR A 1 17.92 48.87 1.21
CA TYR A 1 18.10 48.24 2.54
C TYR A 1 19.57 47.83 2.68
N ASP A 2 20.15 48.08 3.85
CA ASP A 2 21.51 47.62 4.14
C ASP A 2 21.44 46.20 4.68
N MET A 3 22.40 45.36 4.27
CA MET A 3 22.53 43.98 4.70
C MET A 3 23.65 43.83 5.72
N GLU A 4 23.38 43.14 6.83
CA GLU A 4 24.42 42.73 7.77
C GLU A 4 25.27 41.63 7.14
N TYR A 5 24.63 40.65 6.48
CA TYR A 5 25.30 39.64 5.66
C TYR A 5 24.35 38.97 4.63
N ILE A 6 25.00 38.40 3.60
CA ILE A 6 24.45 37.33 2.78
C ILE A 6 25.38 36.12 2.88
N ARG A 7 24.81 34.93 3.09
CA ARG A 7 25.59 33.69 3.13
C ARG A 7 24.88 32.54 2.42
N GLY A 8 25.65 31.56 1.96
CA GLY A 8 25.12 30.34 1.42
C GLY A 8 24.32 29.56 2.47
N ARG A 9 23.34 28.75 2.02
CA ARG A 9 22.53 27.85 2.83
C ARG A 9 22.27 26.55 2.09
N GLY A 10 21.65 25.60 2.81
CA GLY A 10 21.23 24.28 2.32
C GLY A 10 22.35 23.24 2.41
N ASN A 11 21.96 21.98 2.43
CA ASN A 11 22.85 20.82 2.46
C ASN A 11 23.15 20.39 1.00
N SER A 12 22.33 19.54 0.42
CA SER A 12 22.45 19.09 -0.98
C SER A 12 22.40 20.25 -1.98
N THR A 13 21.53 21.23 -1.76
CA THR A 13 21.39 22.42 -2.62
C THR A 13 22.62 23.34 -2.63
N TRP A 14 23.55 23.20 -1.68
CA TRP A 14 24.83 23.90 -1.74
C TRP A 14 25.81 23.25 -2.71
N THR A 15 25.62 22.02 -3.12
CA THR A 15 26.48 21.31 -4.09
C THR A 15 26.16 21.67 -5.54
N VAL A 16 24.92 22.12 -5.85
CA VAL A 16 24.49 22.44 -7.21
C VAL A 16 25.00 23.81 -7.70
N PRO A 17 25.04 24.08 -9.02
CA PRO A 17 25.56 25.31 -9.58
C PRO A 17 24.85 26.59 -9.10
N LYS A 18 23.52 26.60 -9.07
CA LYS A 18 22.71 27.74 -8.63
C LYS A 18 22.50 27.69 -7.12
N LYS A 19 23.21 28.52 -6.36
CA LYS A 19 23.28 28.48 -4.90
C LYS A 19 22.11 29.20 -4.24
N PRO A 20 21.49 28.63 -3.20
CA PRO A 20 20.55 29.33 -2.33
C PRO A 20 21.27 30.18 -1.28
N TYR A 21 20.59 31.22 -0.79
CA TYR A 21 21.21 32.18 0.15
C TYR A 21 20.29 32.47 1.33
N LYS A 22 20.90 32.82 2.46
CA LYS A 22 20.28 33.43 3.65
C LYS A 22 20.74 34.89 3.75
N ILE A 23 19.76 35.77 3.93
CA ILE A 23 19.99 37.22 4.06
C ILE A 23 19.64 37.63 5.46
N LYS A 24 20.51 38.49 6.08
CA LYS A 24 20.18 39.22 7.30
C LYS A 24 20.34 40.72 7.02
N LEU A 25 19.26 41.46 7.19
CA LEU A 25 19.27 42.91 7.07
C LEU A 25 19.78 43.55 8.34
N ASP A 26 20.36 44.75 8.21
CA ASP A 26 20.84 45.54 9.31
C ASP A 26 19.70 45.95 10.26
N LYS A 27 18.54 46.25 9.71
CA LYS A 27 17.31 46.60 10.45
C LYS A 27 16.13 45.78 9.95
N LYS A 28 15.11 45.56 10.82
CA LYS A 28 13.86 44.96 10.39
C LYS A 28 13.23 45.80 9.28
N ALA A 29 12.97 45.22 8.14
CA ALA A 29 12.29 45.79 6.99
C ALA A 29 11.19 44.91 6.47
N ASP A 30 10.15 45.54 5.92
CA ASP A 30 9.09 44.85 5.21
C ASP A 30 9.50 44.74 3.73
N LEU A 31 9.79 43.52 3.29
CA LEU A 31 10.08 43.26 1.89
C LEU A 31 8.81 42.76 1.20
N PHE A 32 8.31 43.54 0.26
CA PHE A 32 7.16 43.20 -0.59
C PHE A 32 5.83 42.95 0.18
N GLY A 33 5.66 43.50 1.35
CA GLY A 33 4.44 43.32 2.16
C GLY A 33 4.39 42.06 3.02
N MET A 34 5.51 41.34 3.13
CA MET A 34 5.61 40.09 3.93
C MET A 34 5.91 40.33 5.43
N GLY A 35 5.66 41.54 5.94
CA GLY A 35 5.93 41.90 7.33
C GLY A 35 7.41 42.20 7.63
N LYS A 36 7.63 43.00 8.70
CA LYS A 36 8.96 43.46 9.05
C LYS A 36 9.81 42.37 9.70
N ASN A 37 10.91 41.99 9.04
CA ASN A 37 11.89 41.08 9.62
C ASN A 37 13.33 41.44 9.16
N LYS A 38 14.35 40.91 9.85
CA LYS A 38 15.75 40.97 9.41
C LYS A 38 16.14 39.77 8.53
N HIS A 39 15.52 38.60 8.72
CA HIS A 39 15.97 37.33 8.18
C HIS A 39 15.09 36.89 7.03
N TRP A 40 15.72 36.62 5.90
CA TRP A 40 15.09 36.24 4.64
C TRP A 40 15.87 35.12 3.96
N VAL A 41 15.24 34.37 3.09
CA VAL A 41 15.84 33.27 2.35
C VAL A 41 15.59 33.45 0.87
N LEU A 42 16.62 33.29 0.05
CA LEU A 42 16.53 33.14 -1.39
C LEU A 42 16.62 31.67 -1.75
N ILE A 43 15.49 31.03 -2.02
CA ILE A 43 15.42 29.65 -2.48
C ILE A 43 15.78 29.66 -3.96
N ALA A 44 16.72 28.82 -4.37
CA ALA A 44 17.22 28.80 -5.74
C ALA A 44 16.25 28.11 -6.72
N ASN A 45 15.34 27.26 -6.25
CA ASN A 45 14.48 26.39 -7.06
C ASN A 45 15.28 25.68 -8.16
N TYR A 46 16.49 25.20 -7.85
CA TYR A 46 17.35 24.58 -8.85
C TYR A 46 16.77 23.26 -9.34
N TYR A 47 16.16 22.52 -8.43
CA TYR A 47 15.51 21.24 -8.73
C TYR A 47 14.09 21.36 -9.31
N ASP A 48 13.51 22.56 -9.30
CA ASP A 48 12.16 22.83 -9.79
C ASP A 48 12.17 23.59 -11.12
N ASN A 49 12.04 22.85 -12.22
CA ASN A 49 11.95 23.46 -13.55
C ASN A 49 10.68 24.30 -13.75
N SER A 50 9.65 24.12 -12.90
CA SER A 50 8.47 24.97 -12.92
C SER A 50 8.64 26.29 -12.16
N LEU A 51 9.63 26.39 -11.28
CA LEU A 51 9.93 27.52 -10.38
C LEU A 51 8.77 27.88 -9.43
N VAL A 52 7.73 27.03 -9.29
CA VAL A 52 6.50 27.36 -8.55
C VAL A 52 6.08 26.34 -7.49
N ARG A 53 6.78 25.21 -7.34
CA ARG A 53 6.34 24.14 -6.43
C ARG A 53 6.25 24.59 -4.98
N ASN A 54 7.29 25.21 -4.43
CA ASN A 54 7.25 25.82 -3.08
C ASN A 54 6.14 26.86 -2.97
N ARG A 55 5.99 27.74 -3.97
CA ARG A 55 4.96 28.79 -3.99
C ARG A 55 3.55 28.23 -4.04
N LEU A 56 3.32 27.18 -4.82
CA LEU A 56 2.06 26.42 -4.86
C LEU A 56 1.74 25.80 -3.49
N THR A 57 2.74 25.15 -2.89
CA THR A 57 2.58 24.52 -1.57
C THR A 57 2.18 25.53 -0.50
N TYR A 58 2.85 26.67 -0.45
CA TYR A 58 2.50 27.74 0.51
C TYR A 58 1.12 28.35 0.22
N TYR A 59 0.74 28.50 -1.06
CA TYR A 59 -0.61 28.91 -1.41
C TYR A 59 -1.67 27.92 -0.90
N LEU A 60 -1.45 26.63 -1.09
CA LEU A 60 -2.36 25.57 -0.64
C LEU A 60 -2.39 25.49 0.88
N GLY A 61 -1.25 25.58 1.58
CA GLY A 61 -1.18 25.59 3.04
C GLY A 61 -2.06 26.69 3.65
N ARG A 62 -2.01 27.90 3.08
CA ARG A 62 -2.90 29.00 3.50
C ARG A 62 -4.38 28.70 3.19
N LYS A 63 -4.68 28.09 2.06
CA LYS A 63 -6.07 27.67 1.71
C LYS A 63 -6.61 26.62 2.67
N LEU A 64 -5.75 25.77 3.19
CA LEU A 64 -6.10 24.77 4.20
C LEU A 64 -6.14 25.31 5.62
N GLY A 65 -5.83 26.60 5.80
CA GLY A 65 -5.82 27.25 7.12
C GLY A 65 -4.65 26.86 7.99
N MET A 66 -3.52 26.43 7.40
CA MET A 66 -2.27 26.20 8.13
C MET A 66 -1.70 27.55 8.55
N GLU A 67 -1.66 27.75 9.85
CA GLU A 67 -1.10 28.96 10.46
C GLU A 67 0.41 29.04 10.17
N TYR A 68 0.94 30.25 10.08
CA TYR A 68 2.37 30.52 9.85
C TYR A 68 2.98 29.94 8.57
N THR A 69 2.14 29.63 7.58
CA THR A 69 2.66 29.24 6.27
C THR A 69 3.52 30.36 5.66
N PRO A 70 4.78 30.10 5.24
CA PRO A 70 5.68 31.16 4.78
C PRO A 70 5.12 32.01 3.64
N GLU A 71 5.26 33.32 3.74
CA GLU A 71 5.05 34.24 2.63
C GLU A 71 6.27 34.27 1.72
N CYS A 72 6.04 34.44 0.43
CA CYS A 72 7.11 34.44 -0.57
C CYS A 72 6.75 35.22 -1.82
N VAL A 73 7.78 35.75 -2.50
CA VAL A 73 7.66 36.40 -3.81
C VAL A 73 8.78 35.97 -4.74
N PRO A 74 8.54 35.80 -6.05
CA PRO A 74 9.63 35.56 -6.99
C PRO A 74 10.43 36.84 -7.24
N VAL A 75 11.74 36.70 -7.33
CA VAL A 75 12.66 37.82 -7.58
C VAL A 75 13.78 37.41 -8.54
N ASP A 76 14.20 38.32 -9.39
CA ASP A 76 15.45 38.17 -10.13
C ASP A 76 16.62 38.71 -9.30
N VAL A 77 17.67 37.92 -9.13
CA VAL A 77 18.84 38.28 -8.30
C VAL A 77 20.00 38.70 -9.16
N ILE A 78 20.52 39.89 -8.88
CA ILE A 78 21.75 40.39 -9.46
C ILE A 78 22.73 40.63 -8.30
N MET A 79 23.89 39.97 -8.35
CA MET A 79 24.94 40.10 -7.33
C MET A 79 26.26 40.46 -8.00
N ASN A 80 26.92 41.51 -7.51
CA ASN A 80 28.19 42.00 -8.05
C ASN A 80 28.11 42.21 -9.60
N HIS A 81 27.04 42.79 -10.08
CA HIS A 81 26.74 43.03 -11.51
C HIS A 81 26.52 41.77 -12.35
N GLU A 82 26.41 40.60 -11.72
CA GLU A 82 26.10 39.36 -12.39
C GLU A 82 24.64 38.94 -12.10
N TYR A 83 23.89 38.60 -13.13
CA TYR A 83 22.54 37.99 -13.01
C TYR A 83 22.69 36.56 -12.48
N LEU A 84 22.09 36.24 -11.35
CA LEU A 84 22.14 34.93 -10.74
C LEU A 84 20.92 34.03 -11.07
N GLY A 85 19.89 34.59 -11.63
CA GLY A 85 18.68 33.84 -12.00
C GLY A 85 17.43 34.27 -11.23
N SER A 86 16.34 33.57 -11.49
CA SER A 86 15.07 33.70 -10.77
C SER A 86 15.13 32.93 -9.46
N TYR A 87 14.82 33.56 -8.36
CA TYR A 87 14.79 33.01 -7.01
C TYR A 87 13.41 33.21 -6.38
N LEU A 88 13.10 32.43 -5.38
CA LEU A 88 11.96 32.67 -4.50
C LEU A 88 12.45 33.31 -3.21
N LEU A 89 12.16 34.61 -3.00
CA LEU A 89 12.40 35.28 -1.73
C LEU A 89 11.33 34.86 -0.75
N CYS A 90 11.73 34.21 0.32
CA CYS A 90 10.84 33.69 1.34
C CYS A 90 11.15 34.23 2.73
N GLU A 91 10.18 34.20 3.58
CA GLU A 91 10.34 34.27 5.02
C GLU A 91 11.25 33.14 5.50
N GLN A 92 12.14 33.42 6.43
CA GLN A 92 12.86 32.36 7.14
C GLN A 92 11.96 31.85 8.28
N ILE A 93 11.74 30.52 8.36
CA ILE A 93 11.06 29.90 9.50
C ILE A 93 11.83 30.21 10.78
N ARG A 94 11.16 30.83 11.74
CA ARG A 94 11.67 31.22 13.06
C ARG A 94 10.57 31.78 13.95
N LEU A 95 10.81 31.84 15.27
CA LEU A 95 9.95 32.59 16.18
C LEU A 95 10.18 34.11 16.03
N ASP A 96 9.18 34.85 15.59
CA ASP A 96 9.12 36.31 15.52
C ASP A 96 7.68 36.74 15.22
N GLU A 97 7.29 37.99 15.57
CA GLU A 97 5.95 38.56 15.44
C GLU A 97 5.31 38.46 14.04
N ASN A 98 6.13 38.38 12.99
CA ASN A 98 5.68 38.25 11.59
C ASN A 98 6.15 36.94 10.98
N ARG A 99 6.31 35.90 11.78
CA ARG A 99 6.71 34.56 11.37
C ARG A 99 5.89 33.53 12.16
N VAL A 100 6.51 32.64 12.91
CA VAL A 100 5.81 31.85 13.94
C VAL A 100 5.68 32.76 15.16
N ASP A 101 4.48 33.35 15.31
CA ASP A 101 4.22 34.38 16.34
C ASP A 101 3.85 33.73 17.67
N GLU A 102 4.87 33.15 18.30
CA GLU A 102 4.72 32.50 19.62
C GLU A 102 5.69 33.15 20.63
N ASN A 103 5.49 32.88 21.90
CA ASN A 103 6.31 33.43 22.99
C ASN A 103 7.80 33.11 22.78
N ASN A 104 8.66 34.11 22.91
CA ASN A 104 10.10 33.94 22.69
C ASN A 104 10.83 33.67 24.01
N LEU A 105 11.06 32.42 24.33
CA LEU A 105 11.72 31.96 25.55
C LEU A 105 13.21 32.34 25.64
N GLU A 106 13.88 32.68 24.52
CA GLU A 106 15.29 33.15 24.55
C GLU A 106 15.46 34.47 25.29
N LYS A 107 14.38 35.26 25.35
CA LYS A 107 14.36 36.55 26.04
C LYS A 107 13.74 36.48 27.41
N ALA A 108 13.27 35.31 27.82
CA ALA A 108 12.59 35.12 29.08
C ALA A 108 13.55 35.00 30.26
N ASP A 109 13.14 35.53 31.41
CA ASP A 109 13.89 35.44 32.66
C ASP A 109 13.88 33.99 33.21
N LYS A 110 14.86 33.72 34.09
CA LYS A 110 14.89 32.45 34.82
C LYS A 110 13.59 32.28 35.66
N GLY A 111 12.93 31.13 35.46
CA GLY A 111 11.66 30.82 36.14
C GLY A 111 10.43 31.34 35.42
N ALA A 112 10.55 31.86 34.20
CA ALA A 112 9.42 32.15 33.34
C ALA A 112 8.58 30.90 33.05
N ASP A 113 7.34 31.11 32.64
CA ASP A 113 6.46 30.05 32.15
C ASP A 113 7.03 29.48 30.83
N VAL A 114 7.40 28.19 30.85
CA VAL A 114 7.96 27.46 29.71
C VAL A 114 6.94 26.53 29.08
N SER A 115 5.64 26.72 29.31
CA SER A 115 4.59 25.85 28.77
C SER A 115 4.42 25.92 27.24
N GLY A 116 5.06 26.88 26.56
CA GLY A 116 5.02 27.03 25.11
C GLY A 116 6.04 28.03 24.58
N GLY A 117 5.97 28.33 23.31
CA GLY A 117 6.96 29.15 22.62
C GLY A 117 8.12 28.31 22.08
N TYR A 118 7.81 27.15 21.56
CA TYR A 118 8.78 26.24 20.94
C TYR A 118 8.60 26.20 19.43
N LEU A 119 9.75 26.19 18.74
CA LEU A 119 9.86 25.77 17.36
C LEU A 119 10.81 24.58 17.33
N LEU A 120 10.36 23.48 16.74
CA LEU A 120 11.10 22.23 16.62
C LEU A 120 11.28 21.90 15.14
N SER A 121 12.39 21.24 14.79
CA SER A 121 12.55 20.60 13.49
C SER A 121 12.98 19.14 13.65
N MET A 122 12.72 18.32 12.64
CA MET A 122 13.23 16.95 12.58
C MET A 122 14.52 16.98 11.74
N GLU A 123 15.66 16.90 12.41
CA GLU A 123 17.00 16.87 11.81
C GLU A 123 17.81 15.75 12.47
N PRO A 124 17.67 14.50 12.01
CA PRO A 124 18.16 13.31 12.72
C PRO A 124 19.67 13.23 12.84
N ASN A 125 20.42 14.01 12.07
CA ASN A 125 21.89 13.95 11.99
C ASN A 125 22.62 15.07 12.74
N GLU A 126 21.91 15.97 13.42
CA GLU A 126 22.57 17.02 14.22
C GLU A 126 22.91 16.51 15.64
N GLU A 127 24.18 16.47 15.95
CA GLU A 127 24.70 16.18 17.31
C GLU A 127 24.92 17.49 18.05
N THR A 128 23.87 18.06 18.61
CA THR A 128 23.91 19.25 19.42
C THR A 128 23.23 19.05 20.77
N ASP A 129 23.56 19.88 21.76
CA ASP A 129 22.92 19.88 23.07
C ASP A 129 21.43 20.23 23.02
N ASN A 130 20.92 20.76 21.88
CA ASN A 130 19.53 21.13 21.67
C ASN A 130 18.67 20.02 21.05
N VAL A 131 19.24 18.85 20.79
CA VAL A 131 18.46 17.69 20.33
C VAL A 131 17.77 17.03 21.52
N ILE A 132 16.48 16.72 21.36
CA ILE A 132 15.71 15.86 22.23
C ILE A 132 15.39 14.55 21.51
N LYS A 133 15.38 13.46 22.25
CA LYS A 133 15.08 12.12 21.71
C LYS A 133 13.90 11.53 22.46
N THR A 134 12.94 11.05 21.69
CA THR A 134 11.81 10.28 22.19
C THR A 134 11.98 8.81 21.80
N THR A 135 10.99 7.97 22.01
CA THR A 135 11.06 6.55 21.65
C THR A 135 11.15 6.35 20.13
N TYR A 136 10.47 7.17 19.35
CA TYR A 136 10.31 6.97 17.90
C TYR A 136 11.01 8.00 17.05
N ASN A 137 11.31 9.20 17.60
CA ASN A 137 11.84 10.31 16.81
C ASN A 137 12.92 11.12 17.55
N SER A 138 13.61 11.97 16.79
CA SER A 138 14.52 12.97 17.31
C SER A 138 14.11 14.36 16.80
N TYR A 139 14.23 15.37 17.65
CA TYR A 139 13.82 16.73 17.34
C TYR A 139 14.93 17.71 17.73
N LEU A 140 15.24 18.64 16.83
CA LEU A 140 16.08 19.77 17.14
C LEU A 140 15.22 20.92 17.68
N ILE A 141 15.59 21.50 18.78
CA ILE A 141 14.96 22.73 19.30
C ILE A 141 15.54 23.92 18.55
N GLU A 142 14.82 24.42 17.56
CA GLU A 142 15.15 25.63 16.78
C GLU A 142 14.97 26.89 17.62
N SER A 143 14.07 26.87 18.59
CA SER A 143 13.88 27.91 19.59
C SER A 143 13.16 27.33 20.82
N PRO A 144 13.64 27.62 22.06
CA PRO A 144 14.81 28.44 22.36
C PRO A 144 16.14 27.70 22.22
N GLU A 145 17.05 28.23 21.40
CA GLU A 145 18.45 27.72 21.34
C GLU A 145 19.27 28.10 22.58
N THR A 146 19.00 29.25 23.15
CA THR A 146 19.72 29.84 24.27
C THR A 146 18.76 30.53 25.22
N GLY A 147 19.27 31.07 26.32
CA GLY A 147 18.50 31.89 27.26
C GLY A 147 18.53 31.40 28.71
N ALA A 148 18.05 32.23 29.62
CA ALA A 148 18.13 31.98 31.07
C ALA A 148 17.25 30.77 31.52
N CYS A 149 16.21 30.43 30.75
CA CYS A 149 15.30 29.30 31.02
C CYS A 149 15.53 28.07 30.11
N GLN A 150 16.57 28.05 29.26
CA GLN A 150 16.80 27.01 28.24
C GLN A 150 16.74 25.56 28.81
N SER A 151 17.49 25.29 29.89
CA SER A 151 17.49 23.95 30.49
C SER A 151 16.10 23.50 30.99
N GLN A 152 15.32 24.44 31.57
CA GLN A 152 13.96 24.17 32.01
C GLN A 152 13.04 23.98 30.80
N ALA A 153 13.20 24.79 29.77
CA ALA A 153 12.44 24.69 28.53
C ALA A 153 12.72 23.36 27.81
N LYS A 154 13.99 22.96 27.69
CA LYS A 154 14.36 21.67 27.09
C LYS A 154 13.71 20.50 27.84
N ALA A 155 13.81 20.46 29.17
CA ALA A 155 13.21 19.40 29.97
C ALA A 155 11.69 19.35 29.83
N TYR A 156 11.03 20.53 29.75
CA TYR A 156 9.59 20.59 29.53
C TYR A 156 9.17 20.04 28.18
N ILE A 157 9.79 20.52 27.09
CA ILE A 157 9.37 20.11 25.75
C ILE A 157 9.73 18.63 25.45
N GLU A 158 10.84 18.14 25.97
CA GLU A 158 11.18 16.71 25.88
C GLU A 158 10.11 15.85 26.55
N ASN A 159 9.69 16.19 27.77
CA ASN A 159 8.62 15.48 28.46
C ASN A 159 7.28 15.60 27.72
N TYR A 160 6.97 16.77 27.14
CA TYR A 160 5.74 16.99 26.37
C TYR A 160 5.71 16.12 25.10
N MET A 161 6.81 16.03 24.37
CA MET A 161 6.92 15.21 23.16
C MET A 161 6.78 13.71 23.50
N LYS A 162 7.43 13.25 24.59
CA LYS A 162 7.27 11.88 25.08
C LYS A 162 5.80 11.57 25.43
N LYS A 163 5.14 12.45 26.21
CA LYS A 163 3.73 12.28 26.54
C LYS A 163 2.83 12.24 25.31
N THR A 164 3.14 13.01 24.28
CA THR A 164 2.41 12.99 23.02
C THR A 164 2.60 11.67 22.29
N GLU A 165 3.83 11.15 22.21
CA GLU A 165 4.10 9.84 21.62
C GLU A 165 3.44 8.72 22.43
N ASP A 166 3.56 8.73 23.75
CA ASP A 166 2.92 7.75 24.63
C ASP A 166 1.40 7.72 24.44
N ALA A 167 0.78 8.89 24.21
CA ALA A 167 -0.65 8.97 23.90
C ALA A 167 -1.00 8.43 22.50
N ILE A 168 -0.17 8.66 21.49
CA ILE A 168 -0.37 8.16 20.12
C ILE A 168 -0.26 6.62 20.09
N TYR A 169 0.75 6.07 20.77
CA TYR A 169 1.04 4.63 20.73
C TYR A 169 0.37 3.83 21.87
N GLY A 170 -0.22 4.52 22.86
CA GLY A 170 -0.93 3.89 23.96
C GLY A 170 -2.24 3.21 23.53
N ASP A 171 -2.78 2.37 24.41
CA ASP A 171 -4.08 1.77 24.23
C ASP A 171 -5.16 2.85 24.15
N ASP A 172 -6.16 2.64 23.30
CA ASP A 172 -7.24 3.62 23.05
C ASP A 172 -6.73 5.05 22.76
N PHE A 173 -5.51 5.20 22.22
CA PHE A 173 -4.86 6.48 21.89
C PHE A 173 -4.75 7.44 23.09
N LYS A 174 -4.39 6.90 24.25
CA LYS A 174 -4.17 7.63 25.50
C LYS A 174 -2.87 7.19 26.16
N ASN A 175 -2.22 8.13 26.84
CA ASN A 175 -1.09 7.81 27.70
C ASN A 175 -1.57 7.21 29.06
N GLU A 176 -0.63 6.82 29.93
CA GLU A 176 -0.93 6.24 31.25
C GLU A 176 -1.76 7.17 32.15
N ASP A 177 -1.66 8.49 31.98
CA ASP A 177 -2.47 9.48 32.70
C ASP A 177 -3.90 9.60 32.14
N GLY A 178 -4.25 8.86 31.07
CA GLY A 178 -5.53 8.93 30.39
C GLY A 178 -5.68 10.15 29.44
N THR A 179 -4.59 10.91 29.19
CA THR A 179 -4.61 12.07 28.28
C THR A 179 -4.53 11.57 26.82
N SER A 180 -5.46 12.02 25.99
CA SER A 180 -5.49 11.69 24.57
C SER A 180 -4.45 12.51 23.77
N TYR A 181 -3.97 11.97 22.64
CA TYR A 181 -3.17 12.78 21.71
C TYR A 181 -3.91 14.02 21.21
N GLN A 182 -5.24 13.98 21.13
CA GLN A 182 -6.10 15.10 20.74
C GLN A 182 -6.05 16.27 21.75
N ASP A 183 -5.70 15.99 23.01
CA ASP A 183 -5.49 17.02 24.04
C ASP A 183 -4.11 17.67 23.92
N LEU A 184 -3.13 16.94 23.37
CA LEU A 184 -1.73 17.35 23.27
C LEU A 184 -1.37 17.92 21.91
N MET A 185 -2.03 17.48 20.84
CA MET A 185 -1.72 17.87 19.46
C MET A 185 -2.97 18.49 18.80
N ASP A 186 -2.76 19.49 17.96
CA ASP A 186 -3.80 20.00 17.07
C ASP A 186 -4.01 19.08 15.89
N VAL A 187 -5.08 18.30 15.93
CA VAL A 187 -5.42 17.27 14.92
C VAL A 187 -5.61 17.88 13.54
N LYS A 188 -6.19 19.09 13.48
CA LYS A 188 -6.45 19.75 12.19
C LYS A 188 -5.17 20.15 11.48
N SER A 189 -4.18 20.67 12.20
CA SER A 189 -2.86 20.98 11.62
C SER A 189 -2.11 19.73 11.20
N ALA A 190 -2.22 18.64 11.99
CA ALA A 190 -1.64 17.35 11.64
C ALA A 190 -2.22 16.79 10.32
N ILE A 191 -3.55 16.82 10.15
CA ILE A 191 -4.22 16.37 8.94
C ILE A 191 -3.86 17.25 7.73
N ALA A 192 -3.81 18.56 7.91
CA ALA A 192 -3.41 19.48 6.84
C ALA A 192 -1.96 19.24 6.40
N TYR A 193 -1.05 19.07 7.37
CA TYR A 193 0.35 18.74 7.10
C TYR A 193 0.49 17.40 6.40
N TYR A 194 -0.16 16.35 6.91
CA TYR A 194 -0.22 15.04 6.30
C TYR A 194 -0.61 15.12 4.81
N TRP A 195 -1.71 15.80 4.52
CA TRP A 195 -2.20 15.93 3.15
C TRP A 195 -1.28 16.72 2.24
N MET A 196 -0.61 17.76 2.75
CA MET A 196 0.34 18.51 1.92
C MET A 196 1.53 17.65 1.53
N GLN A 197 2.03 16.81 2.44
CA GLN A 197 3.10 15.86 2.15
C GLN A 197 2.62 14.75 1.21
N GLU A 198 1.45 14.17 1.50
CA GLU A 198 0.90 13.05 0.74
C GLU A 198 0.53 13.44 -0.70
N VAL A 199 -0.21 14.53 -0.89
CA VAL A 199 -0.65 14.93 -2.23
C VAL A 199 0.52 15.34 -3.12
N SER A 200 1.55 15.93 -2.54
CA SER A 200 2.76 16.31 -3.26
C SER A 200 3.75 15.16 -3.45
N MET A 201 3.54 14.02 -2.79
CA MET A 201 4.47 12.89 -2.72
C MET A 201 5.87 13.30 -2.21
N ASN A 202 5.91 14.16 -1.19
CA ASN A 202 7.17 14.66 -0.63
C ASN A 202 7.79 13.69 0.36
N GLY A 203 8.31 12.57 -0.12
CA GLY A 203 8.92 11.53 0.71
C GLY A 203 10.28 11.93 1.29
N ASP A 204 10.96 12.91 0.74
CA ASP A 204 12.28 13.38 1.19
C ASP A 204 12.18 14.17 2.51
N ALA A 205 11.29 15.15 2.56
CA ALA A 205 11.15 16.03 3.74
C ALA A 205 10.18 15.50 4.80
N PHE A 206 9.39 14.45 4.52
CA PHE A 206 8.36 13.99 5.43
C PHE A 206 8.93 13.15 6.57
N ILE A 207 8.85 13.69 7.80
CA ILE A 207 9.32 13.05 9.05
C ILE A 207 10.79 12.56 8.97
N SER A 208 11.61 13.24 8.19
CA SER A 208 13.05 12.93 8.10
C SER A 208 13.89 14.20 8.23
N THR A 209 13.65 15.18 7.37
CA THR A 209 14.29 16.48 7.39
C THR A 209 13.26 17.56 7.10
N SER A 210 13.59 18.83 7.31
CA SER A 210 12.72 19.96 6.93
C SER A 210 11.25 19.88 7.43
N THR A 211 10.98 19.03 8.42
CA THR A 211 9.69 18.91 9.10
C THR A 211 9.71 19.79 10.34
N TYR A 212 8.78 20.73 10.42
CA TYR A 212 8.66 21.66 11.54
C TYR A 212 7.42 21.42 12.37
N LEU A 213 7.54 21.67 13.68
CA LEU A 213 6.42 21.69 14.64
C LEU A 213 6.62 22.89 15.56
N TYR A 214 5.52 23.43 16.08
CA TYR A 214 5.56 24.46 17.10
C TYR A 214 4.58 24.16 18.22
N LYS A 215 4.93 24.56 19.45
CA LYS A 215 4.10 24.37 20.64
C LYS A 215 3.65 25.72 21.18
N LYS A 216 2.33 25.94 21.18
CA LYS A 216 1.73 27.14 21.76
C LYS A 216 1.81 27.14 23.28
N GLN A 217 1.88 28.33 23.87
CA GLN A 217 1.87 28.50 25.32
C GLN A 217 0.50 28.15 25.90
N ASP A 218 0.49 27.63 27.15
CA ASP A 218 -0.72 27.50 27.95
C ASP A 218 -1.25 28.88 28.28
N THR A 219 -2.56 29.03 28.24
CA THR A 219 -3.26 30.24 28.68
C THR A 219 -4.14 29.95 29.88
N ALA A 220 -4.74 30.98 30.48
CA ALA A 220 -5.67 30.78 31.58
C ALA A 220 -6.91 29.93 31.17
N ASP A 221 -7.30 29.99 29.90
CA ASP A 221 -8.51 29.39 29.38
C ASP A 221 -8.29 28.07 28.61
N ALA A 222 -7.05 27.80 28.15
CA ALA A 222 -6.76 26.63 27.33
C ALA A 222 -5.30 26.18 27.47
N LYS A 223 -5.09 24.85 27.36
CA LYS A 223 -3.76 24.27 27.20
C LYS A 223 -3.28 24.47 25.78
N GLY A 224 -2.04 24.96 25.66
CA GLY A 224 -1.36 25.05 24.37
C GLY A 224 -1.06 23.66 23.83
N LYS A 225 -1.25 23.46 22.53
CA LYS A 225 -1.03 22.18 21.84
C LYS A 225 0.19 22.24 20.95
N LEU A 226 0.63 21.06 20.52
CA LEU A 226 1.61 20.88 19.46
C LEU A 226 0.91 21.03 18.11
N TYR A 227 1.48 21.81 17.20
CA TYR A 227 1.00 22.05 15.84
C TYR A 227 2.03 21.58 14.83
N TRP A 228 1.57 21.08 13.67
CA TRP A 228 2.38 20.69 12.55
C TRP A 228 2.56 21.84 11.55
N GLY A 229 3.77 22.09 11.16
CA GLY A 229 4.19 23.19 10.30
C GLY A 229 5.19 24.12 10.98
N PRO A 230 5.67 25.18 10.28
CA PRO A 230 5.36 25.59 8.89
C PRO A 230 5.82 24.61 7.82
N LEU A 231 5.20 24.68 6.63
CA LEU A 231 5.61 23.91 5.45
C LEU A 231 6.96 24.39 4.93
N TRP A 232 7.83 23.46 4.52
CA TRP A 232 9.14 23.76 3.96
C TRP A 232 9.64 22.67 3.03
N ASP A 233 10.46 23.02 2.00
CA ASP A 233 11.22 22.12 1.15
C ASP A 233 10.38 21.24 0.21
N PHE A 234 9.75 21.88 -0.79
CA PHE A 234 8.86 21.22 -1.78
C PHE A 234 9.38 21.38 -3.22
N ASP A 235 10.68 21.60 -3.44
CA ASP A 235 11.24 21.82 -4.78
C ASP A 235 12.14 20.67 -5.28
N TYR A 236 12.44 19.66 -4.46
CA TYR A 236 13.24 18.51 -4.88
C TYR A 236 12.35 17.41 -5.48
N VAL A 237 11.78 16.51 -4.68
CA VAL A 237 10.94 15.40 -5.16
C VAL A 237 9.47 15.72 -5.23
N ALA A 238 8.99 16.67 -4.43
CA ALA A 238 7.57 17.01 -4.35
C ALA A 238 6.99 17.48 -5.70
N TRP A 239 5.75 17.06 -5.98
CA TRP A 239 4.96 17.40 -7.18
C TRP A 239 5.51 16.85 -8.51
N SER A 240 6.39 15.86 -8.48
CA SER A 240 7.05 15.43 -9.71
C SER A 240 7.36 13.94 -9.82
N SER A 241 7.60 13.24 -8.72
CA SER A 241 8.04 11.85 -8.76
C SER A 241 7.35 10.99 -7.70
N ASN A 242 7.54 9.69 -7.80
CA ASN A 242 7.11 8.70 -6.82
C ASN A 242 8.29 7.86 -6.30
N ASP A 243 9.48 8.44 -6.17
CA ASP A 243 10.71 7.75 -5.76
C ASP A 243 10.57 6.93 -4.47
N TYR A 244 9.48 7.17 -3.71
CA TYR A 244 9.13 6.49 -2.47
C TYR A 244 7.89 5.59 -2.60
N SER A 245 7.43 5.34 -3.81
CA SER A 245 6.30 4.43 -4.12
C SER A 245 6.77 3.28 -5.01
N GLU A 246 6.23 2.10 -4.80
CA GLU A 246 6.47 0.91 -5.65
C GLU A 246 5.55 0.87 -6.88
N GLU A 247 4.76 1.91 -7.13
CA GLU A 247 3.79 1.95 -8.22
C GLU A 247 4.44 2.37 -9.55
N GLU A 248 3.87 1.93 -10.67
CA GLU A 248 4.40 2.19 -12.02
C GLU A 248 4.30 3.67 -12.46
N ASP A 249 3.30 4.40 -11.95
CA ASP A 249 3.03 5.79 -12.37
C ASP A 249 3.59 6.78 -11.34
N SER A 250 4.28 7.83 -11.78
CA SER A 250 4.91 8.85 -10.92
C SER A 250 3.97 9.64 -9.99
N TYR A 251 2.68 9.44 -10.09
CA TYR A 251 1.63 10.04 -9.25
C TYR A 251 0.87 9.01 -8.41
N SER A 252 1.26 7.74 -8.45
CA SER A 252 0.59 6.63 -7.76
C SER A 252 1.26 6.30 -6.43
N GLY A 253 0.54 5.61 -5.55
CA GLY A 253 1.03 5.19 -4.24
C GLY A 253 0.82 6.21 -3.13
N PHE A 254 1.08 5.76 -1.90
CA PHE A 254 1.10 6.58 -0.70
C PHE A 254 2.50 6.62 -0.11
N VAL A 255 2.97 7.82 0.27
CA VAL A 255 4.36 8.03 0.74
C VAL A 255 4.44 8.38 2.22
N THR A 256 3.31 8.67 2.85
CA THR A 256 3.24 9.21 4.21
C THR A 256 2.88 8.19 5.28
N GLN A 257 2.90 6.91 4.95
CA GLN A 257 2.68 5.83 5.92
C GLN A 257 3.94 5.62 6.77
N ARG A 258 4.24 6.58 7.67
CA ARG A 258 5.43 6.56 8.51
C ARG A 258 5.11 7.01 9.93
N THR A 259 5.79 6.42 10.90
CA THR A 259 5.80 6.80 12.31
C THR A 259 4.42 7.15 12.88
N TRP A 260 4.20 8.33 13.43
CA TRP A 260 2.95 8.75 14.07
C TRP A 260 1.74 8.58 13.16
N PHE A 261 1.85 8.88 11.85
CA PHE A 261 0.69 8.83 10.95
C PHE A 261 0.24 7.39 10.66
N ASN A 262 1.13 6.40 10.66
CA ASN A 262 0.71 5.00 10.59
C ASN A 262 -0.21 4.65 11.76
N ARG A 263 0.24 4.98 12.96
CA ARG A 263 -0.54 4.69 14.18
C ARG A 263 -1.83 5.52 14.25
N LEU A 264 -1.76 6.81 13.91
CA LEU A 264 -2.95 7.70 13.91
C LEU A 264 -4.02 7.24 12.91
N MET A 265 -3.65 6.65 11.77
CA MET A 265 -4.61 6.10 10.81
C MET A 265 -5.36 4.87 11.34
N GLU A 266 -4.89 4.23 12.39
CA GLU A 266 -5.61 3.16 13.08
C GLU A 266 -6.73 3.69 13.98
N ASP A 267 -6.71 5.00 14.35
CA ASP A 267 -7.82 5.67 15.00
C ASP A 267 -8.92 5.96 13.97
N PRO A 268 -10.11 5.33 14.08
CA PRO A 268 -11.20 5.54 13.12
C PRO A 268 -11.66 7.00 13.02
N GLU A 269 -11.58 7.76 14.11
CA GLU A 269 -11.96 9.17 14.12
C GLU A 269 -10.94 10.02 13.35
N PHE A 270 -9.65 9.80 13.57
CA PHE A 270 -8.60 10.46 12.81
C PHE A 270 -8.68 10.12 11.32
N ALA A 271 -8.78 8.84 10.99
CA ALA A 271 -8.88 8.35 9.62
C ALA A 271 -10.10 8.94 8.88
N GLN A 272 -11.23 9.05 9.55
CA GLN A 272 -12.44 9.68 8.99
C GLN A 272 -12.23 11.18 8.73
N GLN A 273 -11.61 11.91 9.66
CA GLN A 273 -11.29 13.33 9.49
C GLN A 273 -10.30 13.56 8.34
N VAL A 274 -9.30 12.70 8.18
CA VAL A 274 -8.37 12.71 7.04
C VAL A 274 -9.14 12.60 5.72
N LYS A 275 -10.06 11.64 5.63
CA LYS A 275 -10.89 11.41 4.44
C LYS A 275 -11.80 12.61 4.12
N GLU A 276 -12.43 13.19 5.13
CA GLU A 276 -13.29 14.36 4.97
C GLU A 276 -12.51 15.59 4.53
N TYR A 277 -11.30 15.77 5.04
CA TYR A 277 -10.44 16.90 4.71
C TYR A 277 -9.97 16.90 3.26
N TRP A 278 -9.82 15.71 2.67
CA TRP A 278 -9.45 15.53 1.26
C TRP A 278 -10.35 16.30 0.31
N VAL A 279 -11.64 16.34 0.56
CA VAL A 279 -12.62 17.05 -0.31
C VAL A 279 -12.27 18.54 -0.44
N THR A 280 -11.80 19.15 0.65
CA THR A 280 -11.39 20.57 0.67
C THR A 280 -10.11 20.78 -0.13
N LEU A 281 -9.12 19.89 0.05
CA LEU A 281 -7.85 19.99 -0.66
C LEU A 281 -8.01 19.68 -2.15
N ALA A 282 -8.76 18.65 -2.52
CA ALA A 282 -9.02 18.30 -3.92
C ALA A 282 -9.65 19.47 -4.68
N GLY A 283 -10.65 20.14 -4.07
CA GLY A 283 -11.24 21.35 -4.65
C GLY A 283 -10.24 22.50 -4.81
N ALA A 284 -9.36 22.72 -3.82
CA ALA A 284 -8.32 23.76 -3.92
C ALA A 284 -7.27 23.44 -5.00
N LEU A 285 -6.94 22.16 -5.20
CA LEU A 285 -6.05 21.71 -6.28
C LEU A 285 -6.70 21.84 -7.65
N GLU A 286 -7.97 21.43 -7.80
CA GLU A 286 -8.73 21.62 -9.04
C GLU A 286 -8.78 23.10 -9.44
N ASP A 287 -9.04 24.00 -8.50
CA ASP A 287 -9.02 25.45 -8.71
C ASP A 287 -7.62 25.96 -9.09
N ALA A 288 -6.57 25.41 -8.48
CA ALA A 288 -5.20 25.82 -8.76
C ALA A 288 -4.74 25.48 -10.18
N ILE A 289 -5.17 24.32 -10.71
CA ILE A 289 -4.81 23.85 -12.05
C ILE A 289 -5.83 24.24 -13.14
N ALA A 290 -6.96 24.87 -12.78
CA ALA A 290 -7.97 25.32 -13.73
C ALA A 290 -7.38 26.33 -14.72
N ASP A 291 -8.02 26.50 -15.89
CA ASP A 291 -7.66 27.55 -16.85
C ASP A 291 -7.81 28.93 -16.18
N GLY A 292 -6.74 29.73 -16.15
CA GLY A 292 -6.66 31.00 -15.42
C GLY A 292 -6.53 30.85 -13.91
N GLY A 293 -6.32 29.63 -13.40
CA GLY A 293 -6.04 29.33 -12.00
C GLY A 293 -4.72 29.92 -11.51
N ILE A 294 -4.35 29.58 -10.25
CA ILE A 294 -3.15 30.19 -9.66
C ILE A 294 -1.86 29.79 -10.37
N LEU A 295 -1.75 28.57 -10.89
CA LEU A 295 -0.58 28.13 -11.64
C LEU A 295 -0.41 28.89 -12.96
N ASP A 296 -1.49 29.19 -13.68
CA ASP A 296 -1.41 29.99 -14.91
C ASP A 296 -0.99 31.44 -14.61
N ARG A 297 -1.46 32.01 -13.49
CA ARG A 297 -1.05 33.35 -13.06
C ARG A 297 0.42 33.38 -12.66
N TYR A 298 0.90 32.37 -11.92
CA TYR A 298 2.32 32.26 -11.57
C TYR A 298 3.21 32.07 -12.81
N ALA A 299 2.76 31.24 -13.75
CA ALA A 299 3.49 31.03 -14.99
C ALA A 299 3.58 32.32 -15.83
N GLN A 300 2.50 33.10 -15.92
CA GLN A 300 2.48 34.38 -16.63
C GLN A 300 3.39 35.43 -15.96
N GLU A 301 3.36 35.50 -14.62
CA GLU A 301 4.24 36.39 -13.82
C GLU A 301 5.72 36.07 -14.05
N LEU A 302 6.06 34.79 -14.12
CA LEU A 302 7.45 34.32 -14.22
C LEU A 302 7.95 34.17 -15.66
N ALA A 303 7.15 34.36 -16.69
CA ALA A 303 7.50 33.98 -18.05
C ALA A 303 8.86 34.54 -18.52
N VAL A 304 9.09 35.84 -18.32
CA VAL A 304 10.36 36.48 -18.71
C VAL A 304 11.51 36.08 -17.79
N SER A 305 11.24 36.02 -16.50
CA SER A 305 12.23 35.63 -15.48
C SER A 305 12.68 34.17 -15.66
N ALA A 306 11.73 33.27 -16.02
CA ALA A 306 12.02 31.88 -16.32
C ALA A 306 12.89 31.73 -17.57
N ASP A 307 12.58 32.44 -18.66
CA ASP A 307 13.41 32.43 -19.86
C ASP A 307 14.85 32.88 -19.56
N ASN A 308 15.03 33.97 -18.82
CA ASN A 308 16.35 34.45 -18.41
C ASN A 308 17.07 33.42 -17.51
N ASN A 309 16.35 32.81 -16.56
CA ASN A 309 16.89 31.80 -15.66
C ASN A 309 17.39 30.57 -16.43
N PHE A 310 16.59 30.03 -17.33
CA PHE A 310 16.94 28.84 -18.09
C PHE A 310 17.93 29.10 -19.21
N ASN A 311 18.02 30.32 -19.74
CA ASN A 311 19.13 30.73 -20.60
C ASN A 311 20.48 30.69 -19.88
N LYS A 312 20.50 30.98 -18.57
CA LYS A 312 21.74 30.92 -17.76
C LYS A 312 22.04 29.51 -17.26
N TRP A 313 21.07 28.80 -16.70
CA TRP A 313 21.28 27.55 -15.95
C TRP A 313 20.92 26.30 -16.72
N GLY A 314 20.14 26.41 -17.81
CA GLY A 314 19.49 25.28 -18.48
C GLY A 314 18.31 24.72 -17.68
N PHE A 315 17.61 23.77 -18.26
CA PHE A 315 16.71 22.90 -17.53
C PHE A 315 17.53 21.80 -16.88
N ASN A 316 17.18 21.43 -15.65
CA ASN A 316 17.88 20.36 -14.96
C ASN A 316 17.40 19.02 -15.52
N ASP A 317 18.36 18.23 -15.94
CA ASP A 317 18.21 16.81 -16.28
C ASP A 317 18.35 15.97 -15.01
N PHE A 318 17.41 16.09 -14.08
CA PHE A 318 17.25 15.10 -13.03
C PHE A 318 16.38 13.97 -13.56
N SER A 319 16.83 13.35 -14.66
CA SER A 319 16.26 12.14 -15.15
C SER A 319 17.00 10.98 -14.49
N ASP A 320 16.41 10.39 -13.46
CA ASP A 320 16.78 9.05 -13.01
C ASP A 320 16.26 7.99 -14.01
N GLY A 321 16.14 8.35 -15.30
CA GLY A 321 15.78 7.46 -16.39
C GLY A 321 14.28 7.36 -16.70
N GLU A 322 13.38 7.84 -15.85
CA GLU A 322 11.93 7.70 -16.06
C GLU A 322 11.28 8.88 -16.81
N TYR A 323 11.98 9.99 -16.98
CA TYR A 323 11.46 11.18 -17.69
C TYR A 323 11.66 11.17 -19.21
N GLU A 324 12.29 10.15 -19.79
CA GLU A 324 12.56 10.09 -21.23
C GLU A 324 11.30 10.17 -22.10
N ASP A 325 10.17 9.67 -21.63
CA ASP A 325 8.92 9.67 -22.40
C ASP A 325 8.22 11.03 -22.54
N ASN A 326 8.64 12.05 -21.76
CA ASN A 326 8.04 13.39 -21.77
C ASN A 326 8.89 14.44 -22.53
N TYR A 327 10.09 14.08 -22.94
CA TYR A 327 10.97 14.98 -23.69
C TYR A 327 10.52 15.18 -25.13
N ASN A 328 10.60 16.44 -25.59
CA ASN A 328 10.57 16.71 -27.02
C ASN A 328 11.84 16.16 -27.65
N SER A 329 11.73 15.04 -28.35
CA SER A 329 12.85 14.31 -28.95
C SER A 329 13.71 15.13 -29.94
N ALA A 330 13.23 16.33 -30.37
CA ALA A 330 13.97 17.20 -31.26
C ALA A 330 14.96 18.12 -30.54
N THR A 331 14.73 18.46 -29.27
CA THR A 331 15.56 19.41 -28.52
C THR A 331 16.04 18.85 -27.17
N GLY A 332 15.50 17.76 -26.69
CA GLY A 332 15.80 17.18 -25.38
C GLY A 332 15.37 18.04 -24.18
N LYS A 333 14.58 19.11 -24.40
CA LYS A 333 14.19 20.05 -23.34
C LYS A 333 12.74 20.46 -23.48
N LEU A 334 12.00 20.46 -22.35
CA LEU A 334 10.68 21.05 -22.26
C LEU A 334 10.81 22.59 -22.23
N SER A 335 9.90 23.33 -22.86
CA SER A 335 9.78 24.76 -22.60
C SER A 335 9.15 24.99 -21.22
N TYR A 336 9.36 26.17 -20.64
CA TYR A 336 8.75 26.54 -19.35
C TYR A 336 7.21 26.33 -19.34
N ALA A 337 6.54 26.72 -20.44
CA ALA A 337 5.10 26.50 -20.56
C ALA A 337 4.71 24.99 -20.59
N GLN A 338 5.55 24.14 -21.17
CA GLN A 338 5.34 22.69 -21.16
C GLN A 338 5.55 22.12 -19.75
N GLU A 339 6.53 22.64 -19.01
CA GLU A 339 6.77 22.21 -17.61
C GLU A 339 5.59 22.57 -16.70
N ILE A 340 5.04 23.79 -16.82
CA ILE A 340 3.80 24.16 -16.10
C ILE A 340 2.64 23.24 -16.49
N GLN A 341 2.50 22.91 -17.78
CA GLN A 341 1.44 21.99 -18.21
C GLN A 341 1.68 20.57 -17.69
N ARG A 342 2.94 20.13 -17.60
CA ARG A 342 3.31 18.84 -16.99
C ARG A 342 2.90 18.80 -15.51
N LEU A 343 3.26 19.84 -14.74
CA LEU A 343 2.87 19.96 -13.34
C LEU A 343 1.34 19.93 -13.17
N LYS A 344 0.60 20.70 -13.97
CA LYS A 344 -0.89 20.68 -13.93
C LYS A 344 -1.45 19.28 -14.23
N THR A 345 -0.85 18.59 -15.21
CA THR A 345 -1.29 17.23 -15.56
C THR A 345 -0.98 16.24 -14.45
N TRP A 346 0.21 16.31 -13.87
CA TRP A 346 0.61 15.47 -12.75
C TRP A 346 -0.34 15.66 -11.56
N ILE A 347 -0.64 16.91 -11.17
CA ILE A 347 -1.59 17.21 -10.08
C ILE A 347 -2.97 16.62 -10.38
N ALA A 348 -3.48 16.80 -11.62
CA ALA A 348 -4.77 16.24 -12.00
C ALA A 348 -4.80 14.71 -11.91
N ASP A 349 -3.72 14.06 -12.34
CA ASP A 349 -3.57 12.60 -12.27
C ASP A 349 -3.43 12.12 -10.82
N ARG A 350 -2.73 12.88 -9.97
CA ARG A 350 -2.62 12.60 -8.53
C ARG A 350 -3.96 12.71 -7.81
N VAL A 351 -4.72 13.77 -8.06
CA VAL A 351 -6.08 13.94 -7.50
C VAL A 351 -6.98 12.79 -7.96
N ASP A 352 -6.99 12.47 -9.26
CA ASP A 352 -7.76 11.33 -9.79
C ASP A 352 -7.34 9.99 -9.14
N TRP A 353 -6.03 9.81 -8.86
CA TRP A 353 -5.54 8.61 -8.21
C TRP A 353 -5.99 8.52 -6.75
N ILE A 354 -5.83 9.58 -5.96
CA ILE A 354 -6.26 9.61 -4.55
C ILE A 354 -7.77 9.42 -4.45
N ASP A 355 -8.59 10.10 -5.27
CA ASP A 355 -10.04 9.90 -5.31
C ASP A 355 -10.46 8.45 -5.52
N ASN A 356 -9.67 7.71 -6.28
CA ASN A 356 -9.93 6.29 -6.55
C ASN A 356 -9.40 5.34 -5.45
N ASN A 357 -8.51 5.81 -4.59
CA ASN A 357 -7.83 5.00 -3.58
C ASN A 357 -8.02 5.54 -2.15
N LEU A 358 -8.92 6.50 -1.97
CA LEU A 358 -9.14 7.15 -0.67
C LEU A 358 -9.56 6.16 0.44
N ASP A 359 -10.25 5.08 0.08
CA ASP A 359 -10.62 4.04 1.04
C ASP A 359 -9.41 3.25 1.57
N ALA A 360 -8.28 3.24 0.85
CA ALA A 360 -7.03 2.63 1.33
C ALA A 360 -6.29 3.53 2.32
N ILE A 361 -6.39 4.86 2.17
CA ILE A 361 -5.70 5.83 3.05
C ILE A 361 -6.49 6.09 4.35
N ALA A 362 -7.80 6.08 4.26
CA ALA A 362 -8.71 6.27 5.39
C ALA A 362 -9.75 5.15 5.40
N PRO A 363 -9.38 3.96 5.87
CA PRO A 363 -10.24 2.79 5.84
C PRO A 363 -11.48 2.96 6.71
N LYS A 364 -12.59 2.35 6.27
CA LYS A 364 -13.84 2.38 7.04
C LYS A 364 -13.71 1.59 8.34
N PRO A 365 -14.30 2.04 9.44
CA PRO A 365 -14.53 1.18 10.58
C PRO A 365 -15.46 0.02 10.20
N VAL A 366 -15.12 -1.18 10.67
CA VAL A 366 -15.86 -2.42 10.43
C VAL A 366 -16.09 -3.12 11.77
N THR A 367 -17.30 -3.61 11.99
CA THR A 367 -17.63 -4.36 13.21
C THR A 367 -17.72 -5.86 12.91
N LEU A 368 -16.86 -6.64 13.57
CA LEU A 368 -16.93 -8.09 13.57
C LEU A 368 -17.76 -8.56 14.75
N THR A 369 -18.82 -9.32 14.50
CA THR A 369 -19.68 -9.87 15.53
C THR A 369 -19.52 -11.38 15.58
N TYR A 370 -18.94 -11.90 16.65
CA TYR A 370 -18.74 -13.32 16.89
C TYR A 370 -19.92 -13.91 17.67
N MET A 371 -20.51 -14.96 17.13
CA MET A 371 -21.73 -15.59 17.64
C MET A 371 -21.45 -17.01 18.14
N VAL A 372 -21.95 -17.34 19.33
CA VAL A 372 -21.92 -18.69 19.91
C VAL A 372 -23.35 -19.12 20.23
N ASP A 373 -23.78 -20.23 19.70
CA ASP A 373 -25.12 -20.80 19.93
C ASP A 373 -26.27 -19.79 19.73
N GLY A 374 -26.09 -18.81 18.82
CA GLY A 374 -27.07 -17.78 18.51
C GLY A 374 -26.97 -16.48 19.34
N GLU A 375 -26.10 -16.44 20.32
CA GLU A 375 -25.86 -15.26 21.16
C GLU A 375 -24.55 -14.56 20.78
N VAL A 376 -24.47 -13.24 21.03
CA VAL A 376 -23.24 -12.47 20.79
C VAL A 376 -22.18 -12.83 21.84
N TYR A 377 -21.10 -13.44 21.40
CA TYR A 377 -19.95 -13.76 22.22
C TYR A 377 -18.98 -12.58 22.37
N LYS A 378 -18.60 -11.98 21.23
CA LYS A 378 -17.65 -10.86 21.19
C LYS A 378 -17.98 -9.92 20.02
N LYS A 379 -17.74 -8.62 20.21
CA LYS A 379 -17.68 -7.65 19.12
C LYS A 379 -16.29 -7.04 19.04
N VAL A 380 -15.74 -6.93 17.87
CA VAL A 380 -14.45 -6.30 17.59
C VAL A 380 -14.65 -5.22 16.56
N THR A 381 -14.24 -3.99 16.86
CA THR A 381 -14.18 -2.93 15.85
C THR A 381 -12.79 -2.95 15.24
N THR A 382 -12.73 -3.01 13.92
CA THR A 382 -11.51 -3.00 13.12
C THR A 382 -11.68 -2.04 11.94
N THR A 383 -10.75 -2.03 11.01
CA THR A 383 -10.84 -1.23 9.78
C THR A 383 -10.85 -2.12 8.54
N SER A 384 -11.37 -1.59 7.44
CA SER A 384 -11.53 -2.32 6.17
C SER A 384 -10.22 -2.69 5.46
N THR A 385 -9.07 -2.33 6.02
CA THR A 385 -7.74 -2.65 5.50
C THR A 385 -6.85 -3.38 6.52
N LYS A 386 -7.32 -3.52 7.77
CA LYS A 386 -6.54 -4.16 8.84
C LYS A 386 -6.69 -5.67 8.78
N GLU A 387 -5.58 -6.36 8.84
CA GLU A 387 -5.54 -7.80 9.12
C GLU A 387 -6.06 -8.07 10.53
N ASN A 388 -6.85 -9.13 10.69
CA ASN A 388 -7.54 -9.41 11.94
C ASN A 388 -7.09 -10.73 12.54
N ASP A 389 -6.90 -10.71 13.85
CA ASP A 389 -6.66 -11.91 14.63
C ASP A 389 -7.96 -12.70 14.83
N ILE A 390 -7.80 -13.99 15.11
CA ILE A 390 -8.90 -14.88 15.45
C ILE A 390 -9.10 -14.81 16.96
N PRO A 391 -10.31 -14.46 17.46
CA PRO A 391 -10.53 -14.46 18.91
C PRO A 391 -10.42 -15.86 19.51
N SER A 392 -9.99 -15.94 20.76
CA SER A 392 -9.94 -17.17 21.53
C SER A 392 -11.29 -17.89 21.50
N ALA A 393 -11.22 -19.22 21.44
CA ALA A 393 -12.41 -20.07 21.45
C ALA A 393 -13.11 -20.04 22.81
N PRO A 394 -14.45 -19.92 22.85
CA PRO A 394 -15.17 -20.22 24.08
C PRO A 394 -15.07 -21.72 24.42
N ALA A 395 -15.07 -22.08 25.68
CA ALA A 395 -15.10 -23.49 26.11
C ALA A 395 -16.51 -24.06 26.00
N LYS A 396 -16.63 -25.30 25.48
CA LYS A 396 -17.87 -26.06 25.44
C LYS A 396 -17.59 -27.51 25.81
N GLU A 397 -18.13 -27.97 26.93
CA GLU A 397 -17.87 -29.30 27.46
C GLU A 397 -18.24 -30.42 26.48
N GLY A 398 -17.32 -31.36 26.24
CA GLY A 398 -17.50 -32.47 25.29
C GLY A 398 -17.42 -32.09 23.81
N TYR A 399 -16.99 -30.88 23.49
CA TYR A 399 -16.85 -30.40 22.12
C TYR A 399 -15.49 -29.72 21.89
N ILE A 400 -14.95 -29.89 20.70
CA ILE A 400 -13.74 -29.22 20.24
C ILE A 400 -14.17 -28.09 19.29
N PHE A 401 -13.66 -26.89 19.55
CA PHE A 401 -13.88 -25.73 18.69
C PHE A 401 -13.15 -25.89 17.36
N THR A 402 -13.89 -25.81 16.24
CA THR A 402 -13.32 -25.98 14.89
C THR A 402 -13.05 -24.66 14.18
N GLY A 403 -13.59 -23.53 14.67
CA GLY A 403 -13.33 -22.22 14.12
C GLY A 403 -14.54 -21.28 14.10
N TRP A 404 -14.27 -20.07 13.62
CA TRP A 404 -15.28 -19.08 13.32
C TRP A 404 -15.61 -19.12 11.83
N TYR A 405 -16.88 -19.13 11.46
CA TYR A 405 -17.34 -19.31 10.09
C TYR A 405 -18.22 -18.16 9.65
N TYR A 406 -18.05 -17.73 8.39
CA TYR A 406 -18.84 -16.66 7.76
C TYR A 406 -20.30 -17.06 7.51
N ASP A 407 -20.56 -18.35 7.35
CA ASP A 407 -21.88 -18.90 7.10
C ASP A 407 -22.33 -19.77 8.27
N LYS A 408 -23.47 -19.40 8.87
CA LYS A 408 -24.06 -20.11 10.00
C LYS A 408 -24.83 -21.38 9.62
N ASP A 409 -25.12 -21.57 8.33
CA ASP A 409 -26.01 -22.64 7.88
C ASP A 409 -25.24 -23.83 7.28
N ASP A 410 -24.15 -23.59 6.55
CA ASP A 410 -23.35 -24.66 5.91
C ASP A 410 -21.89 -24.74 6.42
N PHE A 411 -21.40 -23.73 7.14
CA PHE A 411 -20.05 -23.65 7.68
C PHE A 411 -18.96 -23.93 6.63
N SER A 412 -19.15 -23.39 5.41
CA SER A 412 -18.29 -23.68 4.27
C SER A 412 -17.03 -22.83 4.25
N VAL A 413 -17.04 -21.64 4.87
CA VAL A 413 -15.93 -20.69 4.85
C VAL A 413 -15.54 -20.31 6.27
N ARG A 414 -14.35 -20.75 6.67
CA ARG A 414 -13.75 -20.46 7.98
C ARG A 414 -12.92 -19.17 7.90
N GLN A 415 -12.98 -18.37 8.97
CA GLN A 415 -12.07 -17.22 9.16
C GLN A 415 -10.63 -17.72 9.24
N GLN A 416 -9.72 -17.01 8.54
CA GLN A 416 -8.29 -17.22 8.61
C GLN A 416 -7.61 -16.06 9.35
N LYS A 417 -6.45 -16.34 9.96
CA LYS A 417 -5.61 -15.27 10.51
C LYS A 417 -5.17 -14.34 9.38
N GLY A 418 -5.28 -13.04 9.60
CA GLY A 418 -4.96 -12.04 8.58
C GLY A 418 -6.12 -11.69 7.65
N ASP A 419 -7.32 -12.27 7.82
CA ASP A 419 -8.48 -11.89 7.02
C ASP A 419 -8.80 -10.40 7.16
N ILE A 420 -9.03 -9.75 6.01
CA ILE A 420 -9.42 -8.35 5.92
C ILE A 420 -10.91 -8.25 5.63
N PHE A 421 -11.64 -7.55 6.48
CA PHE A 421 -13.09 -7.39 6.37
C PHE A 421 -13.45 -6.00 5.83
N THR A 422 -14.13 -5.92 4.70
CA THR A 422 -14.49 -4.66 4.04
C THR A 422 -15.88 -4.13 4.43
N GLU A 423 -16.65 -4.89 5.23
CA GLU A 423 -17.98 -4.56 5.72
C GLU A 423 -18.27 -5.26 7.05
N ASP A 424 -19.25 -4.76 7.80
CA ASP A 424 -19.68 -5.39 9.04
C ASP A 424 -20.00 -6.86 8.81
N THR A 425 -19.36 -7.74 9.59
CA THR A 425 -19.40 -9.18 9.37
C THR A 425 -19.80 -9.92 10.63
N THR A 426 -20.67 -10.92 10.48
CA THR A 426 -21.03 -11.85 11.56
C THR A 426 -20.37 -13.19 11.31
N LEU A 427 -19.67 -13.69 12.33
CA LEU A 427 -18.97 -14.96 12.33
C LEU A 427 -19.57 -15.87 13.40
N THR A 428 -19.79 -17.14 13.07
CA THR A 428 -20.46 -18.10 13.95
C THR A 428 -19.50 -19.23 14.34
N ALA A 429 -19.45 -19.55 15.64
CA ALA A 429 -18.66 -20.66 16.16
C ALA A 429 -19.20 -22.01 15.68
N GLN A 430 -18.31 -22.91 15.26
CA GLN A 430 -18.62 -24.28 14.99
C GLN A 430 -17.87 -25.21 15.96
N TRP A 431 -18.49 -26.35 16.25
CA TRP A 431 -18.00 -27.30 17.22
C TRP A 431 -18.07 -28.72 16.67
N GLU A 432 -17.08 -29.54 16.98
CA GLU A 432 -17.08 -30.96 16.71
C GLU A 432 -17.24 -31.75 18.00
N ASP A 433 -18.12 -32.75 17.98
CA ASP A 433 -18.37 -33.63 19.10
C ASP A 433 -17.12 -34.49 19.33
N GLU A 434 -16.45 -34.32 20.50
CA GLU A 434 -15.21 -34.99 20.82
C GLU A 434 -15.33 -36.53 20.82
N SER A 435 -16.54 -37.07 21.09
CA SER A 435 -16.81 -38.50 21.04
C SER A 435 -16.73 -39.13 19.66
N LYS A 436 -16.79 -38.28 18.61
CA LYS A 436 -16.69 -38.72 17.21
C LYS A 436 -15.28 -38.73 16.67
N LEU A 437 -14.32 -38.14 17.39
CA LEU A 437 -12.92 -38.14 17.03
C LEU A 437 -12.28 -39.47 17.35
N VAL A 438 -11.39 -39.92 16.49
CA VAL A 438 -10.67 -41.15 16.64
C VAL A 438 -9.20 -40.92 16.98
N GLN A 439 -8.53 -41.92 17.57
CA GLN A 439 -7.11 -41.79 17.86
C GLN A 439 -6.29 -41.70 16.55
N PRO A 440 -5.27 -40.82 16.50
CA PRO A 440 -4.33 -40.82 15.42
C PRO A 440 -3.70 -42.17 15.12
N THR A 441 -3.64 -42.53 13.85
CA THR A 441 -3.02 -43.80 13.41
C THR A 441 -1.75 -43.59 12.64
N LYS A 442 -1.53 -42.34 12.10
CA LYS A 442 -0.37 -41.98 11.29
C LYS A 442 -0.13 -40.49 11.32
N ILE A 443 1.14 -40.10 11.32
CA ILE A 443 1.58 -38.75 11.00
C ILE A 443 2.34 -38.80 9.67
N ALA A 444 1.95 -37.95 8.72
CA ALA A 444 2.55 -37.83 7.42
C ALA A 444 3.37 -36.54 7.34
N LEU A 445 4.62 -36.60 6.96
CA LEU A 445 5.49 -35.44 6.71
C LEU A 445 5.59 -35.16 5.22
N GLU A 446 5.62 -33.91 4.81
CA GLU A 446 5.91 -33.52 3.44
C GLU A 446 7.29 -34.05 3.00
N ARG A 447 8.29 -33.84 3.83
CA ARG A 447 9.66 -34.39 3.71
C ARG A 447 10.13 -34.90 5.05
N SER A 448 10.98 -35.92 5.06
CA SER A 448 11.61 -36.46 6.28
C SER A 448 12.95 -35.80 6.62
N GLU A 449 13.46 -34.98 5.72
CA GLU A 449 14.75 -34.30 5.82
C GLU A 449 14.69 -32.95 5.09
N ILE A 450 15.19 -31.90 5.74
CA ILE A 450 15.24 -30.53 5.17
C ILE A 450 16.58 -29.86 5.50
N TYR A 451 16.97 -28.91 4.65
CA TYR A 451 18.15 -28.08 4.80
C TYR A 451 17.71 -26.63 4.94
N VAL A 452 18.19 -25.92 5.97
CA VAL A 452 17.77 -24.55 6.30
C VAL A 452 19.00 -23.73 6.67
N PRO A 453 19.22 -22.53 6.09
CA PRO A 453 20.32 -21.67 6.50
C PRO A 453 20.18 -21.19 7.95
N GLU A 454 21.30 -20.92 8.62
CA GLU A 454 21.29 -20.27 9.95
C GLU A 454 20.46 -18.98 9.92
N TRP A 455 19.74 -18.72 11.02
CA TRP A 455 18.87 -17.56 11.25
C TRP A 455 17.68 -17.44 10.30
N HIS A 456 17.32 -18.51 9.60
CA HIS A 456 16.10 -18.55 8.80
C HIS A 456 14.99 -19.29 9.56
N GLU A 457 13.79 -18.75 9.40
CA GLU A 457 12.56 -19.35 9.87
C GLU A 457 12.06 -20.40 8.88
N PHE A 458 11.40 -21.44 9.37
CA PHE A 458 10.79 -22.45 8.52
C PHE A 458 9.59 -23.09 9.18
N HIS A 459 8.65 -23.54 8.35
CA HIS A 459 7.44 -24.24 8.77
C HIS A 459 7.57 -25.75 8.54
N ILE A 460 6.90 -26.53 9.37
CA ILE A 460 6.82 -27.99 9.23
C ILE A 460 5.44 -28.35 8.70
N ASN A 461 5.38 -28.79 7.45
CA ASN A 461 4.14 -29.27 6.86
C ASN A 461 3.95 -30.74 7.17
N TYR A 462 3.00 -31.08 8.05
CA TYR A 462 2.62 -32.43 8.44
C TYR A 462 1.10 -32.61 8.46
N GLY A 463 0.64 -33.84 8.30
CA GLY A 463 -0.77 -34.21 8.39
C GLY A 463 -0.98 -35.40 9.32
N VAL A 464 -2.15 -35.48 9.95
CA VAL A 464 -2.53 -36.55 10.85
C VAL A 464 -3.68 -37.36 10.25
N ALA A 465 -3.59 -38.68 10.27
CA ALA A 465 -4.63 -39.60 9.82
C ALA A 465 -5.23 -40.37 10.98
N PRO A 466 -6.52 -40.78 10.87
CA PRO A 466 -7.47 -40.46 9.81
C PRO A 466 -7.95 -39.01 9.87
N TYR A 467 -8.69 -38.54 8.85
CA TYR A 467 -9.14 -37.15 8.68
C TYR A 467 -9.87 -36.60 9.94
N ASN A 468 -10.51 -37.44 10.72
CA ASN A 468 -11.17 -37.10 11.97
C ASN A 468 -10.35 -37.52 13.19
N ALA A 469 -9.04 -37.53 13.10
CA ALA A 469 -8.16 -37.81 14.23
C ALA A 469 -8.18 -36.68 15.27
N ASN A 470 -8.20 -37.02 16.54
CA ASN A 470 -8.00 -36.03 17.59
C ASN A 470 -6.55 -35.54 17.60
N THR A 471 -6.33 -34.29 17.22
CA THR A 471 -5.00 -33.67 17.15
C THR A 471 -4.60 -32.87 18.40
N ALA A 472 -5.47 -32.75 19.40
CA ALA A 472 -5.27 -31.95 20.60
C ALA A 472 -3.97 -32.28 21.35
N ASN A 473 -3.50 -33.53 21.29
CA ASN A 473 -2.31 -34.02 21.96
C ASN A 473 -1.09 -34.12 21.02
N VAL A 474 -1.12 -33.50 19.85
CA VAL A 474 0.06 -33.48 18.96
C VAL A 474 1.10 -32.49 19.48
N THR A 475 2.29 -33.02 19.77
CA THR A 475 3.42 -32.23 20.26
C THR A 475 4.60 -32.30 19.29
N LEU A 476 5.36 -31.23 19.21
CA LEU A 476 6.59 -31.14 18.43
C LEU A 476 7.74 -30.81 19.37
N THR A 477 8.82 -31.61 19.29
CA THR A 477 10.01 -31.41 20.12
C THR A 477 11.27 -31.49 19.29
N SER A 478 12.23 -30.60 19.56
CA SER A 478 13.57 -30.68 19.00
C SER A 478 14.51 -31.50 19.84
N SER A 479 15.40 -32.29 19.20
CA SER A 479 16.46 -33.00 19.90
C SER A 479 17.57 -32.09 20.41
N ASP A 480 17.69 -30.88 19.83
CA ASP A 480 18.69 -29.87 20.19
C ASP A 480 18.18 -28.47 19.90
N ASN A 481 17.71 -27.75 20.93
CA ASN A 481 17.20 -26.40 20.84
C ASN A 481 18.31 -25.34 20.57
N THR A 482 19.57 -25.70 20.68
CA THR A 482 20.69 -24.82 20.29
C THR A 482 20.92 -24.82 18.79
N VAL A 483 20.47 -25.85 18.09
CA VAL A 483 20.54 -26.00 16.64
C VAL A 483 19.23 -25.57 15.99
N VAL A 484 18.10 -26.08 16.48
CA VAL A 484 16.75 -25.76 15.98
C VAL A 484 15.80 -25.63 17.16
N ARG A 485 15.15 -24.49 17.27
CA ARG A 485 14.15 -24.24 18.32
C ARG A 485 12.82 -23.77 17.77
N LEU A 486 11.76 -24.08 18.49
CA LEU A 486 10.46 -23.44 18.29
C LEU A 486 10.59 -21.94 18.61
N GLN A 487 10.08 -21.07 17.77
CA GLN A 487 10.04 -19.65 18.05
C GLN A 487 8.89 -19.41 19.05
N GLU A 488 9.22 -18.89 20.22
CA GLU A 488 8.21 -18.37 21.12
C GLU A 488 7.69 -17.09 20.50
N SER A 489 6.41 -17.01 20.19
CA SER A 489 5.80 -15.74 19.83
C SER A 489 5.88 -14.82 21.04
N ASP A 490 6.46 -13.63 20.90
CA ASP A 490 6.52 -12.61 21.97
C ASP A 490 5.12 -12.06 22.35
N HIS A 491 4.06 -12.71 21.92
CA HIS A 491 2.67 -12.41 22.27
C HIS A 491 2.18 -13.39 23.34
N GLU A 492 2.14 -12.92 24.59
CA GLU A 492 1.66 -13.66 25.77
C GLU A 492 0.18 -14.09 25.71
N ASP A 493 -0.56 -13.83 24.62
CA ASP A 493 -2.01 -14.06 24.50
C ASP A 493 -2.43 -15.06 23.41
N SER A 494 -1.60 -16.01 23.00
CA SER A 494 -2.05 -17.02 22.03
C SER A 494 -2.32 -18.38 22.65
N ASP A 495 -3.44 -18.53 23.36
CA ASP A 495 -4.03 -19.83 23.71
C ASP A 495 -4.62 -20.58 22.48
N TYR A 496 -4.30 -20.14 21.26
CA TYR A 496 -4.82 -20.76 20.04
C TYR A 496 -3.74 -21.54 19.32
N ILE A 497 -3.79 -22.84 19.49
CA ILE A 497 -2.99 -23.81 18.72
C ILE A 497 -3.71 -24.05 17.39
N GLU A 498 -3.38 -23.29 16.35
CA GLU A 498 -3.56 -23.81 15.01
C GLU A 498 -2.51 -24.90 14.79
N SER A 499 -2.94 -26.10 14.44
CA SER A 499 -2.13 -27.31 14.32
C SER A 499 -1.00 -27.24 13.31
N ASP A 500 -0.88 -26.17 12.50
CA ASP A 500 -0.09 -26.17 11.27
C ASP A 500 0.91 -25.03 11.09
N SER A 501 1.06 -24.06 12.00
CA SER A 501 1.93 -22.90 11.78
C SER A 501 2.83 -22.49 12.92
N ARG A 502 3.45 -23.48 13.60
CA ARG A 502 4.52 -23.13 14.54
C ARG A 502 5.79 -22.83 13.77
N ASP A 503 6.27 -21.59 13.90
CA ASP A 503 7.53 -21.16 13.30
C ASP A 503 8.71 -21.76 14.03
N TRP A 504 9.61 -22.36 13.30
CA TRP A 504 10.86 -22.89 13.78
C TRP A 504 12.02 -22.03 13.32
N MET A 505 12.97 -21.80 14.22
CA MET A 505 14.18 -21.06 13.92
C MET A 505 15.38 -21.99 13.79
N ALA A 506 16.11 -21.93 12.69
CA ALA A 506 17.43 -22.50 12.53
C ALA A 506 18.46 -21.59 13.21
N VAL A 507 18.93 -21.97 14.40
CA VAL A 507 19.71 -21.09 15.29
C VAL A 507 21.21 -21.15 14.99
N LYS A 508 21.74 -22.37 14.84
CA LYS A 508 23.17 -22.62 14.69
C LYS A 508 23.43 -23.82 13.77
N ALA A 509 24.47 -23.72 12.97
CA ALA A 509 24.91 -24.83 12.09
C ALA A 509 25.04 -26.15 12.84
N GLY A 510 24.46 -27.22 12.27
CA GLY A 510 24.41 -28.54 12.86
C GLY A 510 23.22 -29.37 12.37
N THR A 511 22.93 -30.45 13.05
CA THR A 511 21.78 -31.32 12.72
C THR A 511 20.95 -31.58 13.96
N ALA A 512 19.64 -31.30 13.85
CA ALA A 512 18.67 -31.64 14.89
C ALA A 512 17.54 -32.49 14.31
N THR A 513 16.87 -33.27 15.16
CA THR A 513 15.69 -34.05 14.80
C THR A 513 14.46 -33.46 15.48
N ILE A 514 13.46 -33.07 14.74
CA ILE A 514 12.15 -32.69 15.29
C ILE A 514 11.27 -33.93 15.28
N THR A 515 10.76 -34.27 16.46
CA THR A 515 9.80 -35.34 16.63
C THR A 515 8.40 -34.80 16.80
N ILE A 516 7.50 -35.18 15.88
CA ILE A 516 6.07 -34.92 15.94
C ILE A 516 5.41 -36.15 16.57
N SER A 517 4.73 -36.01 17.72
CA SER A 517 4.13 -37.12 18.47
C SER A 517 2.65 -36.85 18.74
N ALA A 518 1.80 -37.81 18.51
CA ALA A 518 0.37 -37.77 18.80
C ALA A 518 -0.02 -38.22 20.19
N GLY A 519 0.94 -38.47 21.07
CA GLY A 519 0.70 -38.87 22.49
C GLY A 519 0.28 -40.34 22.70
N ASN A 520 -0.14 -41.06 21.66
CA ASN A 520 -0.58 -42.47 21.71
C ASN A 520 0.45 -43.45 21.12
N GLY A 521 1.71 -43.05 21.01
CA GLY A 521 2.79 -43.82 20.40
C GLY A 521 2.99 -43.62 18.90
N VAL A 522 2.07 -42.94 18.23
CA VAL A 522 2.23 -42.56 16.83
C VAL A 522 3.13 -41.34 16.73
N SER A 523 4.20 -41.43 15.95
CA SER A 523 5.13 -40.32 15.77
C SER A 523 5.78 -40.32 14.38
N ALA A 524 6.30 -39.17 13.97
CA ALA A 524 7.13 -38.98 12.81
C ALA A 524 8.35 -38.12 13.15
N LYS A 525 9.44 -38.28 12.39
CA LYS A 525 10.71 -37.57 12.62
C LYS A 525 11.12 -36.82 11.39
N LEU A 526 11.45 -35.55 11.58
CA LEU A 526 12.02 -34.66 10.58
C LEU A 526 13.46 -34.35 10.97
N VAL A 527 14.40 -34.69 10.10
CA VAL A 527 15.81 -34.30 10.27
C VAL A 527 16.01 -32.90 9.66
N VAL A 528 16.56 -32.01 10.43
CA VAL A 528 16.85 -30.62 10.01
C VAL A 528 18.37 -30.42 10.02
N HIS A 529 18.93 -30.14 8.85
CA HIS A 529 20.32 -29.74 8.67
C HIS A 529 20.39 -28.22 8.58
N VAL A 530 20.99 -27.61 9.58
CA VAL A 530 21.24 -26.16 9.58
C VAL A 530 22.58 -25.87 8.94
N ILE A 531 22.54 -25.13 7.83
CA ILE A 531 23.71 -24.77 7.01
C ILE A 531 24.30 -23.47 7.55
N PRO A 532 25.65 -23.35 7.71
CA PRO A 532 26.27 -22.07 8.02
C PRO A 532 25.84 -20.99 7.03
N ILE A 533 25.46 -19.82 7.50
CA ILE A 533 24.96 -18.75 6.61
C ILE A 533 26.01 -18.32 5.58
N SER A 534 27.30 -18.31 5.93
CA SER A 534 28.39 -18.03 5.02
C SER A 534 28.48 -19.05 3.89
N GLU A 535 28.36 -20.35 4.22
CA GLU A 535 28.39 -21.43 3.24
C GLU A 535 27.20 -21.36 2.28
N TYR A 536 26.02 -21.02 2.81
CA TYR A 536 24.82 -20.83 2.00
C TYR A 536 25.01 -19.73 0.96
N PHE A 537 25.49 -18.55 1.34
CA PHE A 537 25.72 -17.44 0.41
C PHE A 537 26.86 -17.69 -0.58
N GLU A 538 27.90 -18.40 -0.17
CA GLU A 538 29.01 -18.76 -1.08
C GLU A 538 28.58 -19.80 -2.14
N ASN A 539 27.59 -20.64 -1.84
CA ASN A 539 27.15 -21.77 -2.66
C ASN A 539 25.62 -21.81 -2.87
N GLU A 540 24.95 -20.67 -2.94
CA GLU A 540 23.49 -20.55 -3.04
C GLU A 540 22.89 -21.44 -4.14
N GLU A 541 23.58 -21.55 -5.31
CA GLU A 541 23.14 -22.41 -6.40
C GLU A 541 23.14 -23.91 -6.01
N ALA A 542 24.00 -24.34 -5.10
CA ALA A 542 24.06 -25.72 -4.61
C ALA A 542 22.85 -26.05 -3.71
N TYR A 543 22.33 -25.07 -3.00
CA TYR A 543 21.19 -25.19 -2.09
C TYR A 543 19.85 -24.78 -2.70
N THR A 544 19.81 -24.47 -4.00
CA THR A 544 18.61 -24.09 -4.72
C THR A 544 18.08 -25.24 -5.56
N ALA A 545 16.85 -25.70 -5.29
CA ALA A 545 16.18 -26.69 -6.13
C ALA A 545 15.77 -26.09 -7.48
N LYS A 546 15.95 -26.83 -8.56
CA LYS A 546 15.57 -26.41 -9.94
C LYS A 546 14.28 -27.06 -10.42
N ASP A 547 13.89 -28.21 -9.87
CA ASP A 547 12.63 -28.90 -10.18
C ASP A 547 12.27 -29.95 -9.12
N PHE A 548 11.04 -30.41 -9.17
CA PHE A 548 10.55 -31.54 -8.36
C PHE A 548 9.52 -32.37 -9.14
N THR A 549 9.20 -33.55 -8.65
CA THR A 549 8.15 -34.43 -9.19
C THR A 549 7.25 -34.92 -8.09
N LEU A 550 6.00 -35.23 -8.43
CA LEU A 550 5.10 -36.01 -7.60
C LEU A 550 5.20 -37.48 -7.99
N ASP A 551 5.07 -38.37 -7.02
CA ASP A 551 5.07 -39.82 -7.24
C ASP A 551 3.85 -40.28 -8.05
N GLN A 552 2.76 -39.52 -8.07
CA GLN A 552 1.53 -39.78 -8.81
C GLN A 552 0.95 -38.50 -9.41
N ASN A 553 0.50 -38.60 -10.67
CA ASN A 553 -0.13 -37.47 -11.39
C ASN A 553 -1.63 -37.72 -11.70
N ASP A 554 -2.10 -38.95 -11.49
CA ASP A 554 -3.50 -39.35 -11.69
C ASP A 554 -3.81 -40.50 -10.73
N ILE A 555 -4.81 -40.31 -9.86
CA ILE A 555 -5.20 -41.30 -8.85
C ILE A 555 -6.73 -41.40 -8.79
N VAL A 556 -7.18 -42.61 -8.43
CA VAL A 556 -8.59 -42.88 -8.20
C VAL A 556 -8.76 -43.31 -6.74
N LEU A 557 -9.64 -42.65 -6.03
CA LEU A 557 -9.98 -42.93 -4.63
C LEU A 557 -11.46 -43.21 -4.51
N LYS A 558 -11.84 -43.93 -3.44
CA LYS A 558 -13.22 -43.99 -3.00
C LYS A 558 -13.50 -42.93 -1.95
N VAL A 559 -14.74 -42.48 -1.83
CA VAL A 559 -15.15 -41.61 -0.72
C VAL A 559 -14.71 -42.22 0.61
N GLY A 560 -14.13 -41.40 1.49
CA GLY A 560 -13.56 -41.76 2.78
C GLY A 560 -12.11 -42.29 2.72
N GLN A 561 -11.52 -42.48 1.55
CA GLN A 561 -10.12 -42.91 1.45
C GLN A 561 -9.14 -41.77 1.56
N GLU A 562 -8.05 -42.05 2.21
CA GLU A 562 -6.89 -41.14 2.33
C GLU A 562 -5.71 -41.65 1.51
N LYS A 563 -4.91 -40.75 1.02
CA LYS A 563 -3.72 -41.04 0.23
C LYS A 563 -2.62 -40.02 0.49
N LYS A 564 -1.42 -40.49 0.71
CA LYS A 564 -0.24 -39.65 0.70
C LYS A 564 0.28 -39.47 -0.72
N LEU A 565 0.50 -38.22 -1.14
CA LEU A 565 1.30 -37.85 -2.29
C LEU A 565 2.70 -37.50 -1.81
N ASN A 566 3.71 -38.12 -2.45
CA ASN A 566 5.10 -37.84 -2.15
C ASN A 566 5.72 -36.97 -3.20
N LEU A 567 6.46 -35.95 -2.77
CA LEU A 567 7.28 -35.15 -3.67
C LEU A 567 8.74 -35.64 -3.65
N LYS A 568 9.41 -35.50 -4.78
CA LYS A 568 10.82 -35.80 -4.95
C LYS A 568 11.49 -34.62 -5.61
N LEU A 569 12.46 -34.02 -4.96
CA LEU A 569 13.29 -32.96 -5.49
C LEU A 569 14.33 -33.50 -6.49
N ASP A 570 14.80 -32.63 -7.36
CA ASP A 570 15.93 -32.90 -8.25
C ASP A 570 17.26 -33.07 -7.49
N ARG A 571 17.34 -32.47 -6.29
CA ARG A 571 18.38 -32.69 -5.26
C ARG A 571 17.77 -32.56 -3.85
N ASN A 572 18.31 -33.26 -2.88
CA ASN A 572 17.74 -33.25 -1.52
C ASN A 572 18.27 -32.10 -0.65
N GLU A 573 19.54 -31.71 -0.84
CA GLU A 573 20.23 -30.70 -0.04
C GLU A 573 19.85 -29.28 -0.46
N VAL A 574 18.57 -28.92 -0.32
CA VAL A 574 18.06 -27.62 -0.76
C VAL A 574 17.15 -26.98 0.29
N TYR A 575 17.29 -25.67 0.41
CA TYR A 575 16.35 -24.84 1.16
C TYR A 575 15.18 -24.45 0.25
N THR A 576 14.00 -25.01 0.50
CA THR A 576 12.76 -24.69 -0.23
C THR A 576 11.53 -25.13 0.54
N SER A 577 10.41 -24.49 0.27
CA SER A 577 9.08 -24.83 0.78
C SER A 577 8.09 -25.05 -0.36
N PHE A 578 6.95 -25.67 -0.05
CA PHE A 578 5.93 -25.99 -1.04
C PHE A 578 4.58 -25.49 -0.57
N TYR A 579 3.81 -24.99 -1.51
CA TYR A 579 2.43 -24.59 -1.32
C TYR A 579 1.49 -25.59 -1.99
N TRP A 580 0.57 -26.15 -1.22
CA TRP A 580 -0.39 -27.16 -1.65
C TRP A 580 -1.78 -26.58 -1.73
N THR A 581 -2.49 -26.83 -2.81
CA THR A 581 -3.91 -26.41 -2.95
C THR A 581 -4.73 -27.50 -3.59
N SER A 582 -5.99 -27.63 -3.19
CA SER A 582 -7.01 -28.40 -3.88
C SER A 582 -7.84 -27.48 -4.78
N SER A 583 -8.20 -27.93 -5.96
CA SER A 583 -9.11 -27.20 -6.85
C SER A 583 -10.57 -27.24 -6.39
N ASP A 584 -10.88 -28.15 -5.45
CA ASP A 584 -12.22 -28.35 -4.88
C ASP A 584 -12.10 -29.13 -3.57
N ASP A 585 -12.05 -28.42 -2.45
CA ASP A 585 -11.90 -28.98 -1.10
C ASP A 585 -13.15 -29.77 -0.63
N ASP A 586 -14.30 -29.60 -1.29
CA ASP A 586 -15.48 -30.43 -1.05
C ASP A 586 -15.34 -31.83 -1.63
N ILE A 587 -14.48 -32.01 -2.63
CA ILE A 587 -14.22 -33.31 -3.26
C ILE A 587 -13.00 -33.96 -2.65
N VAL A 588 -11.88 -33.21 -2.52
CA VAL A 588 -10.61 -33.69 -1.94
C VAL A 588 -10.01 -32.62 -1.03
N GLU A 589 -9.92 -32.96 0.23
CA GLU A 589 -9.34 -32.14 1.28
C GLU A 589 -7.86 -32.42 1.49
N LEU A 590 -7.08 -31.37 1.79
CA LEU A 590 -5.68 -31.47 2.18
C LEU A 590 -5.58 -31.57 3.72
N LEU A 591 -4.94 -32.63 4.21
CA LEU A 591 -4.74 -32.87 5.65
C LEU A 591 -3.32 -32.46 6.12
N GLY A 592 -2.52 -31.83 5.23
CA GLY A 592 -1.11 -31.50 5.49
C GLY A 592 -0.12 -32.63 5.15
N GLY A 593 1.17 -32.32 5.10
CA GLY A 593 2.25 -33.28 4.82
C GLY A 593 2.11 -34.06 3.51
N GLY A 594 1.34 -33.58 2.55
CA GLY A 594 0.99 -34.27 1.31
C GLY A 594 -0.10 -35.34 1.46
N LEU A 595 -0.76 -35.40 2.62
CA LEU A 595 -1.88 -36.30 2.86
C LEU A 595 -3.18 -35.67 2.35
N ILE A 596 -3.97 -36.42 1.58
CA ILE A 596 -5.26 -36.01 1.03
C ILE A 596 -6.38 -36.95 1.47
N HIS A 597 -7.57 -36.41 1.66
CA HIS A 597 -8.80 -37.15 2.02
C HIS A 597 -9.87 -36.95 0.95
N ALA A 598 -10.47 -38.03 0.48
CA ALA A 598 -11.52 -38.06 -0.52
C ALA A 598 -12.89 -37.90 0.15
N LYS A 599 -13.48 -36.69 0.14
CA LYS A 599 -14.75 -36.36 0.84
C LYS A 599 -16.00 -36.73 0.05
N LYS A 600 -16.00 -36.46 -1.27
CA LYS A 600 -17.19 -36.56 -2.11
C LYS A 600 -16.83 -37.05 -3.52
N ALA A 601 -17.73 -37.83 -4.14
CA ALA A 601 -17.53 -38.26 -5.53
C ALA A 601 -17.42 -37.08 -6.49
N GLY A 602 -16.40 -37.11 -7.34
CA GLY A 602 -16.09 -36.04 -8.27
C GLY A 602 -14.65 -36.10 -8.79
N THR A 603 -14.18 -35.00 -9.33
CA THR A 603 -12.78 -34.86 -9.76
C THR A 603 -12.22 -33.55 -9.25
N ALA A 604 -11.15 -33.62 -8.47
CA ALA A 604 -10.36 -32.48 -8.04
C ALA A 604 -8.91 -32.58 -8.54
N TYR A 605 -8.19 -31.48 -8.50
CA TYR A 605 -6.77 -31.39 -8.85
C TYR A 605 -6.00 -30.86 -7.66
N ILE A 606 -4.98 -31.59 -7.23
CA ILE A 606 -4.05 -31.13 -6.23
C ILE A 606 -2.89 -30.44 -6.93
N LEU A 607 -2.69 -29.18 -6.63
CA LEU A 607 -1.61 -28.37 -7.16
C LEU A 607 -0.56 -28.20 -6.08
N VAL A 608 0.70 -28.43 -6.44
CA VAL A 608 1.85 -28.26 -5.56
C VAL A 608 2.81 -27.31 -6.23
N THR A 609 3.05 -26.16 -5.63
CA THR A 609 3.92 -25.10 -6.13
C THR A 609 5.15 -24.99 -5.25
N MET A 610 6.34 -25.00 -5.85
CA MET A 610 7.61 -24.80 -5.15
C MET A 610 7.92 -23.31 -5.08
N ASN A 611 8.16 -22.81 -3.87
CA ASN A 611 8.52 -21.42 -3.67
C ASN A 611 9.86 -21.05 -4.32
N GLY A 612 9.94 -19.82 -4.81
CA GLY A 612 11.16 -19.22 -5.38
C GLY A 612 11.39 -19.47 -6.87
N ILE A 613 10.70 -20.44 -7.50
CA ILE A 613 10.87 -20.73 -8.94
C ILE A 613 9.56 -20.93 -9.73
N ASP A 614 8.41 -20.60 -9.17
CA ASP A 614 7.06 -20.65 -9.79
C ASP A 614 6.76 -21.97 -10.55
N LYS A 615 7.32 -23.09 -10.12
CA LYS A 615 7.04 -24.41 -10.71
C LYS A 615 5.90 -25.09 -9.97
N THR A 616 4.85 -25.46 -10.71
CA THR A 616 3.69 -26.17 -10.21
C THR A 616 3.57 -27.56 -10.82
N LYS A 617 3.34 -28.57 -9.99
CA LYS A 617 2.96 -29.93 -10.42
C LYS A 617 1.50 -30.17 -10.03
N VAL A 618 0.84 -31.02 -10.82
CA VAL A 618 -0.60 -31.28 -10.65
C VAL A 618 -0.83 -32.78 -10.57
N CYS A 619 -1.60 -33.21 -9.56
CA CYS A 619 -2.14 -34.54 -9.46
C CYS A 619 -3.67 -34.48 -9.67
N ARG A 620 -4.19 -35.21 -10.64
CA ARG A 620 -5.63 -35.38 -10.84
C ARG A 620 -6.13 -36.45 -9.87
N VAL A 621 -7.18 -36.15 -9.10
CA VAL A 621 -7.82 -37.09 -8.17
C VAL A 621 -9.28 -37.31 -8.61
N VAL A 622 -9.61 -38.55 -8.92
CA VAL A 622 -11.00 -38.96 -9.19
C VAL A 622 -11.53 -39.70 -7.99
N VAL A 623 -12.57 -39.18 -7.37
CA VAL A 623 -13.25 -39.80 -6.25
C VAL A 623 -14.51 -40.48 -6.73
N GLN A 624 -14.68 -41.78 -6.41
CA GLN A 624 -15.81 -42.62 -6.80
C GLN A 624 -16.68 -42.92 -5.60
N ASP A 625 -18.01 -42.94 -5.81
CA ASP A 625 -18.93 -43.49 -4.81
C ASP A 625 -18.70 -44.99 -4.61
N GLY A 626 -18.80 -45.47 -3.37
CA GLY A 626 -18.55 -46.84 -2.99
C GLY A 626 -19.50 -47.90 -3.54
N THR A 627 -20.46 -47.55 -4.39
CA THR A 627 -21.39 -48.46 -5.05
C THR A 627 -20.76 -49.06 -6.31
N ALA A 628 -20.65 -50.39 -6.34
CA ALA A 628 -20.02 -51.15 -7.39
C ALA A 628 -20.65 -50.89 -8.76
N VAL A 629 -19.97 -50.17 -9.63
CA VAL A 629 -20.24 -50.17 -11.08
C VAL A 629 -19.29 -51.17 -11.72
N LYS A 630 -19.88 -52.17 -12.40
CA LYS A 630 -19.21 -53.21 -13.18
C LYS A 630 -18.20 -52.57 -14.17
N PRO A 631 -16.99 -53.03 -14.29
CA PRO A 631 -15.99 -52.38 -15.13
C PRO A 631 -16.34 -52.49 -16.62
N THR A 632 -16.49 -51.38 -17.27
CA THR A 632 -16.48 -51.30 -18.74
C THR A 632 -15.01 -51.48 -19.21
N PRO A 633 -14.75 -52.31 -20.26
CA PRO A 633 -13.38 -52.59 -20.68
C PRO A 633 -12.65 -51.30 -21.12
N ALA A 634 -11.41 -51.22 -20.75
CA ALA A 634 -10.49 -50.13 -21.12
C ALA A 634 -10.32 -50.07 -22.64
N PRO A 635 -10.33 -48.91 -23.27
CA PRO A 635 -9.93 -48.77 -24.65
C PRO A 635 -8.38 -48.94 -24.74
N THR A 636 -8.00 -49.80 -25.65
CA THR A 636 -6.63 -50.16 -26.03
C THR A 636 -5.78 -48.91 -26.31
N LYS A 637 -4.61 -48.86 -25.73
CA LYS A 637 -3.58 -47.82 -25.93
C LYS A 637 -3.14 -47.75 -27.39
N THR A 638 -3.34 -46.61 -28.01
CA THR A 638 -2.51 -46.15 -29.11
C THR A 638 -1.69 -44.96 -28.59
N PRO A 639 -0.37 -44.91 -28.85
CA PRO A 639 0.43 -43.78 -28.32
C PRO A 639 0.12 -42.51 -29.09
N GLY A 640 -0.76 -41.70 -28.55
CA GLY A 640 -1.05 -40.36 -29.05
C GLY A 640 -0.22 -39.33 -28.31
N LYS A 641 0.43 -38.47 -29.05
CA LYS A 641 1.22 -37.31 -28.64
C LYS A 641 0.82 -36.74 -27.28
N VAL A 642 1.82 -36.63 -26.42
CA VAL A 642 1.77 -35.83 -25.18
C VAL A 642 1.35 -34.40 -25.56
N VAL A 643 0.13 -34.04 -25.20
CA VAL A 643 -0.31 -32.65 -25.19
C VAL A 643 0.23 -32.07 -23.90
N PRO A 644 1.07 -31.03 -23.92
CA PRO A 644 1.52 -30.37 -22.70
C PRO A 644 0.30 -29.77 -21.98
N LEU A 645 0.15 -30.05 -20.68
CA LEU A 645 -0.79 -29.37 -19.81
C LEU A 645 -0.53 -27.86 -19.82
N PRO A 646 -1.58 -27.03 -19.75
CA PRO A 646 -1.42 -25.58 -19.79
C PRO A 646 -0.62 -25.12 -18.57
N GLN A 647 0.58 -24.62 -18.81
CA GLN A 647 1.13 -23.60 -17.91
C GLN A 647 0.10 -22.48 -17.76
N GLU A 648 -0.15 -21.96 -16.57
CA GLU A 648 -0.82 -20.68 -16.38
C GLU A 648 0.04 -19.53 -16.94
N LYS A 649 0.17 -19.51 -18.23
CA LYS A 649 0.08 -18.26 -18.98
C LYS A 649 -1.35 -17.84 -18.77
N THR A 650 -1.61 -16.67 -18.22
CA THR A 650 -2.91 -16.01 -18.24
C THR A 650 -3.48 -16.18 -19.64
N GLU A 651 -4.34 -17.19 -19.82
CA GLU A 651 -4.77 -17.59 -21.15
C GLU A 651 -5.57 -16.44 -21.72
N ILE A 652 -5.01 -15.76 -22.72
CA ILE A 652 -5.75 -14.76 -23.46
C ILE A 652 -6.85 -15.51 -24.19
N ILE A 653 -8.05 -15.50 -23.61
CA ILE A 653 -9.24 -16.10 -24.21
C ILE A 653 -9.55 -15.31 -25.47
N GLN A 654 -9.40 -15.92 -26.63
CA GLN A 654 -9.77 -15.31 -27.90
C GLN A 654 -11.09 -15.90 -28.40
N VAL A 655 -12.10 -15.04 -28.56
CA VAL A 655 -13.37 -15.41 -29.19
C VAL A 655 -13.58 -14.49 -30.40
N GLY A 656 -13.47 -15.07 -31.58
CA GLY A 656 -13.50 -14.32 -32.85
C GLY A 656 -12.33 -13.31 -32.91
N ASN A 657 -12.66 -12.02 -33.12
CA ASN A 657 -11.68 -10.94 -33.19
C ASN A 657 -11.34 -10.31 -31.84
N VAL A 658 -12.00 -10.72 -30.73
CA VAL A 658 -11.88 -10.07 -29.43
C VAL A 658 -11.07 -10.94 -28.47
N ARG A 659 -10.20 -10.33 -27.70
CA ARG A 659 -9.37 -10.97 -26.66
C ARG A 659 -9.93 -10.63 -25.28
N TYR A 660 -9.87 -11.61 -24.39
CA TYR A 660 -10.35 -11.50 -23.02
C TYR A 660 -9.32 -12.07 -22.05
N LYS A 661 -9.33 -11.58 -20.81
CA LYS A 661 -8.63 -12.16 -19.66
C LYS A 661 -9.65 -12.58 -18.63
N GLN A 662 -9.49 -13.74 -18.04
CA GLN A 662 -10.35 -14.23 -16.97
C GLN A 662 -10.15 -13.37 -15.72
N LEU A 663 -11.24 -13.02 -15.04
CA LEU A 663 -11.26 -12.29 -13.77
C LEU A 663 -11.68 -13.21 -12.61
N SER A 664 -12.54 -14.16 -12.89
CA SER A 664 -13.02 -15.17 -11.92
C SER A 664 -13.47 -16.41 -12.66
N ALA A 665 -13.89 -17.44 -11.93
CA ALA A 665 -14.41 -18.68 -12.51
C ALA A 665 -15.47 -18.46 -13.61
N ASN A 666 -16.27 -17.40 -13.55
CA ASN A 666 -17.40 -17.16 -14.45
C ASN A 666 -17.39 -15.76 -15.11
N THR A 667 -16.34 -14.97 -14.93
CA THR A 667 -16.26 -13.62 -15.48
C THR A 667 -14.97 -13.35 -16.23
N VAL A 668 -15.05 -12.48 -17.24
CA VAL A 668 -13.88 -12.05 -18.03
C VAL A 668 -13.93 -10.55 -18.28
N LYS A 669 -12.74 -9.94 -18.47
CA LYS A 669 -12.59 -8.59 -19.02
C LYS A 669 -12.12 -8.65 -20.48
N MET A 670 -12.66 -7.75 -21.32
CA MET A 670 -12.18 -7.57 -22.69
C MET A 670 -10.87 -6.79 -22.66
N THR A 671 -9.81 -7.35 -23.23
CA THR A 671 -8.45 -6.76 -23.20
C THR A 671 -8.02 -6.16 -24.55
N GLY A 672 -8.69 -6.50 -25.64
CA GLY A 672 -8.33 -5.97 -26.95
C GLY A 672 -8.96 -6.69 -28.12
N ILE A 673 -8.48 -6.37 -29.31
CA ILE A 673 -8.85 -7.04 -30.57
C ILE A 673 -7.61 -7.48 -31.36
N LYS A 674 -7.73 -8.56 -32.11
CA LYS A 674 -6.66 -9.10 -32.96
C LYS A 674 -6.43 -8.25 -34.21
N LYS A 675 -7.52 -7.89 -34.92
CA LYS A 675 -7.49 -7.06 -36.13
C LYS A 675 -8.31 -5.80 -35.94
N ASP A 676 -7.82 -4.65 -36.40
CA ASP A 676 -8.52 -3.37 -36.37
C ASP A 676 -9.71 -3.37 -37.35
N VAL A 677 -10.91 -3.17 -36.82
CA VAL A 677 -12.19 -3.30 -37.58
C VAL A 677 -13.06 -2.07 -37.37
N LYS A 678 -14.04 -1.86 -38.27
CA LYS A 678 -14.96 -0.71 -38.20
C LYS A 678 -15.94 -0.80 -37.01
N LYS A 679 -16.27 -2.01 -36.54
CA LYS A 679 -17.21 -2.23 -35.43
C LYS A 679 -16.66 -3.27 -34.48
N VAL A 680 -16.72 -2.97 -33.17
CA VAL A 680 -16.41 -3.90 -32.08
C VAL A 680 -17.64 -4.06 -31.19
N THR A 681 -17.98 -5.30 -30.89
CA THR A 681 -19.03 -5.64 -29.92
C THR A 681 -18.38 -6.33 -28.72
N VAL A 682 -18.55 -5.75 -27.54
CA VAL A 682 -18.27 -6.38 -26.25
C VAL A 682 -19.56 -7.10 -25.84
N PRO A 683 -19.66 -8.44 -25.99
CA PRO A 683 -20.91 -9.15 -25.72
C PRO A 683 -21.22 -9.21 -24.22
N ALA A 684 -22.44 -9.58 -23.87
CA ALA A 684 -22.79 -9.81 -22.46
C ALA A 684 -22.11 -11.05 -21.88
N THR A 685 -21.94 -12.08 -22.71
CA THR A 685 -21.31 -13.35 -22.37
C THR A 685 -20.50 -13.85 -23.57
N ILE A 686 -19.51 -14.67 -23.28
CA ILE A 686 -18.79 -15.46 -24.30
C ILE A 686 -18.85 -16.94 -23.94
N LYS A 687 -18.78 -17.81 -24.94
CA LYS A 687 -18.53 -19.24 -24.76
C LYS A 687 -17.09 -19.56 -25.17
N TYR A 688 -16.37 -20.25 -24.30
CA TYR A 688 -15.01 -20.69 -24.57
C TYR A 688 -14.77 -22.05 -23.93
N LYS A 689 -14.29 -23.01 -24.68
CA LYS A 689 -14.05 -24.41 -24.24
C LYS A 689 -15.27 -24.99 -23.49
N GLY A 690 -16.48 -24.79 -24.04
CA GLY A 690 -17.74 -25.31 -23.46
C GLY A 690 -18.31 -24.48 -22.33
N LYS A 691 -17.56 -23.60 -21.69
CA LYS A 691 -17.99 -22.77 -20.55
C LYS A 691 -18.47 -21.40 -21.00
N THR A 692 -19.46 -20.86 -20.28
CA THR A 692 -20.01 -19.52 -20.53
C THR A 692 -19.49 -18.54 -19.48
N TYR A 693 -18.85 -17.46 -19.93
CA TYR A 693 -18.34 -16.39 -19.08
C TYR A 693 -19.15 -15.11 -19.27
N LYS A 694 -19.43 -14.38 -18.19
CA LYS A 694 -19.99 -13.01 -18.25
C LYS A 694 -18.86 -12.04 -18.55
N VAL A 695 -19.04 -11.13 -19.52
CA VAL A 695 -18.09 -10.04 -19.78
C VAL A 695 -18.48 -8.84 -18.92
N THR A 696 -17.70 -8.58 -17.87
CA THR A 696 -18.02 -7.57 -16.85
C THR A 696 -17.22 -6.28 -17.00
N GLU A 697 -16.09 -6.31 -17.70
CA GLU A 697 -15.23 -5.14 -17.86
C GLU A 697 -14.67 -4.98 -19.27
N VAL A 698 -14.34 -3.74 -19.62
CA VAL A 698 -13.45 -3.37 -20.72
C VAL A 698 -12.17 -2.85 -20.08
N ALA A 699 -11.04 -3.49 -20.35
CA ALA A 699 -9.76 -3.15 -19.74
C ALA A 699 -9.27 -1.74 -20.14
N SER A 700 -8.37 -1.18 -19.35
CA SER A 700 -7.65 0.04 -19.72
C SER A 700 -6.93 -0.15 -21.04
N GLY A 701 -6.97 0.86 -21.91
CA GLY A 701 -6.33 0.84 -23.22
C GLY A 701 -6.87 -0.19 -24.23
N ALA A 702 -7.90 -0.99 -23.95
CA ALA A 702 -8.32 -2.16 -24.73
C ALA A 702 -8.49 -1.91 -26.24
N LEU A 703 -8.97 -0.74 -26.62
CA LEU A 703 -9.14 -0.33 -28.02
C LEU A 703 -8.41 0.98 -28.38
N ARG A 704 -7.44 1.40 -27.55
CA ARG A 704 -6.67 2.62 -27.75
C ARG A 704 -6.07 2.69 -29.17
N GLY A 705 -6.20 3.86 -29.83
CA GLY A 705 -5.55 4.16 -31.10
C GLY A 705 -6.06 3.38 -32.30
N LYS A 706 -7.19 2.65 -32.21
CA LYS A 706 -7.73 1.88 -33.34
C LYS A 706 -8.17 2.79 -34.47
N LYS A 707 -7.43 2.76 -35.59
CA LYS A 707 -7.59 3.70 -36.71
C LYS A 707 -8.85 3.47 -37.57
N LYS A 708 -9.38 2.21 -37.58
CA LYS A 708 -10.58 1.82 -38.36
C LYS A 708 -11.86 1.87 -37.54
N LEU A 709 -11.79 1.89 -36.20
CA LEU A 709 -12.93 1.76 -35.30
C LEU A 709 -13.90 2.94 -35.43
N GLN A 710 -15.16 2.64 -35.76
CA GLN A 710 -16.25 3.62 -35.91
C GLN A 710 -17.39 3.38 -34.92
N ILE A 711 -17.64 2.14 -34.56
CA ILE A 711 -18.79 1.76 -33.70
C ILE A 711 -18.30 0.81 -32.61
N VAL A 712 -18.69 1.10 -31.37
CA VAL A 712 -18.50 0.20 -30.22
C VAL A 712 -19.86 -0.11 -29.61
N VAL A 713 -20.13 -1.39 -29.31
CA VAL A 713 -21.33 -1.83 -28.59
C VAL A 713 -20.87 -2.47 -27.27
N ILE A 714 -21.36 -1.95 -26.14
CA ILE A 714 -21.06 -2.42 -24.79
C ILE A 714 -22.21 -3.26 -24.26
N GLY A 715 -21.93 -4.51 -23.94
CA GLY A 715 -22.91 -5.53 -23.54
C GLY A 715 -23.52 -5.29 -22.15
N LYS A 716 -24.67 -5.95 -21.91
CA LYS A 716 -25.53 -5.69 -20.72
C LYS A 716 -24.89 -6.01 -19.35
N ASN A 717 -23.83 -6.81 -19.32
CA ASN A 717 -23.17 -7.22 -18.07
C ASN A 717 -21.95 -6.38 -17.73
N VAL A 718 -21.53 -5.44 -18.60
CA VAL A 718 -20.37 -4.59 -18.35
C VAL A 718 -20.67 -3.58 -17.24
N THR A 719 -19.84 -3.58 -16.20
CA THR A 719 -19.95 -2.70 -15.05
C THR A 719 -18.86 -1.61 -15.04
N LYS A 720 -17.75 -1.85 -15.76
CA LYS A 720 -16.58 -0.95 -15.78
C LYS A 720 -16.01 -0.80 -17.18
N ILE A 721 -15.63 0.43 -17.55
CA ILE A 721 -14.83 0.77 -18.74
C ILE A 721 -13.55 1.46 -18.23
N GLY A 722 -12.42 0.80 -18.45
CA GLY A 722 -11.12 1.26 -17.97
C GLY A 722 -10.65 2.55 -18.63
N ALA A 723 -9.65 3.20 -18.03
CA ALA A 723 -9.03 4.40 -18.55
C ALA A 723 -8.46 4.14 -19.96
N ASN A 724 -8.46 5.13 -20.81
CA ASN A 724 -7.95 5.05 -22.19
C ASN A 724 -8.57 3.94 -23.07
N ALA A 725 -9.64 3.26 -22.64
CA ALA A 725 -10.23 2.12 -23.34
C ALA A 725 -10.52 2.40 -24.82
N PHE A 726 -10.92 3.61 -25.16
CA PHE A 726 -11.21 4.07 -26.54
C PHE A 726 -10.38 5.29 -26.95
N SER A 727 -9.38 5.68 -26.16
CA SER A 727 -8.61 6.90 -26.41
C SER A 727 -7.93 6.87 -27.78
N LYS A 728 -7.78 8.04 -28.39
CA LYS A 728 -7.16 8.23 -29.72
C LYS A 728 -7.85 7.46 -30.87
N CYS A 729 -9.10 6.98 -30.69
CA CYS A 729 -9.93 6.40 -31.76
C CYS A 729 -10.54 7.53 -32.63
N LYS A 730 -9.75 8.16 -33.46
CA LYS A 730 -10.11 9.37 -34.22
C LYS A 730 -11.29 9.20 -35.23
N LYS A 731 -11.64 7.94 -35.57
CA LYS A 731 -12.77 7.61 -36.47
C LYS A 731 -14.01 7.11 -35.75
N LEU A 732 -14.01 7.07 -34.40
CA LEU A 732 -15.14 6.59 -33.58
C LEU A 732 -16.32 7.57 -33.75
N LYS A 733 -17.48 7.07 -34.22
CA LYS A 733 -18.70 7.85 -34.48
C LYS A 733 -19.81 7.53 -33.48
N LYS A 734 -19.82 6.29 -32.94
CA LYS A 734 -20.92 5.81 -32.09
C LYS A 734 -20.43 4.85 -31.03
N VAL A 735 -20.86 5.09 -29.78
CA VAL A 735 -20.76 4.14 -28.67
C VAL A 735 -22.16 3.80 -28.20
N GLN A 736 -22.54 2.52 -28.23
CA GLN A 736 -23.84 2.04 -27.80
C GLN A 736 -23.67 1.23 -26.50
N ILE A 737 -24.08 1.78 -25.39
CA ILE A 737 -24.04 1.14 -24.08
C ILE A 737 -25.40 0.47 -23.85
N THR A 738 -25.43 -0.85 -23.75
CA THR A 738 -26.65 -1.61 -23.42
C THR A 738 -26.72 -2.00 -21.94
N SER A 739 -25.62 -1.86 -21.22
CA SER A 739 -25.56 -2.10 -19.79
C SER A 739 -26.42 -1.12 -19.00
N LYS A 740 -27.23 -1.64 -18.08
CA LYS A 740 -27.92 -0.89 -17.03
C LYS A 740 -27.14 -0.86 -15.72
N LYS A 741 -25.99 -1.58 -15.68
CA LYS A 741 -25.16 -1.84 -14.50
C LYS A 741 -23.81 -1.10 -14.54
N LEU A 742 -23.58 -0.25 -15.55
CA LEU A 742 -22.32 0.48 -15.66
C LEU A 742 -22.12 1.41 -14.46
N LYS A 743 -21.06 1.18 -13.69
CA LYS A 743 -20.73 1.90 -12.44
C LYS A 743 -19.50 2.77 -12.60
N LYS A 744 -18.53 2.40 -13.47
CA LYS A 744 -17.26 3.11 -13.61
C LYS A 744 -16.95 3.41 -15.09
N VAL A 745 -16.69 4.70 -15.38
CA VAL A 745 -16.13 5.20 -16.61
C VAL A 745 -15.43 6.52 -16.31
N THR A 746 -14.29 6.81 -16.92
CA THR A 746 -13.53 8.04 -16.69
C THR A 746 -13.49 8.90 -17.95
N LYS A 747 -13.19 10.20 -17.82
CA LYS A 747 -12.92 11.12 -18.95
C LYS A 747 -11.85 10.54 -19.89
N LYS A 748 -10.80 9.97 -19.33
CA LYS A 748 -9.71 9.31 -20.08
C LYS A 748 -10.18 8.13 -20.92
N SER A 749 -11.27 7.42 -20.57
CA SER A 749 -11.78 6.29 -21.37
C SER A 749 -12.09 6.66 -22.82
N PHE A 750 -12.36 7.94 -23.09
CA PHE A 750 -12.74 8.49 -24.38
C PHE A 750 -11.82 9.64 -24.84
N ALA A 751 -10.65 9.81 -24.23
CA ALA A 751 -9.75 10.92 -24.56
C ALA A 751 -9.28 10.86 -26.02
N GLY A 752 -9.29 11.99 -26.73
CA GLY A 752 -8.81 12.10 -28.11
C GLY A 752 -9.61 11.31 -29.16
N ILE A 753 -10.90 11.03 -28.90
CA ILE A 753 -11.84 10.48 -29.90
C ILE A 753 -12.31 11.59 -30.87
N ALA A 754 -13.09 11.21 -31.89
CA ALA A 754 -13.64 12.18 -32.82
C ALA A 754 -14.55 13.23 -32.12
N LYS A 755 -14.51 14.51 -32.56
CA LYS A 755 -15.25 15.61 -31.92
C LYS A 755 -16.78 15.45 -31.88
N LYS A 756 -17.37 14.56 -32.71
CA LYS A 756 -18.82 14.32 -32.80
C LYS A 756 -19.12 12.82 -32.63
N VAL A 757 -18.97 12.29 -31.41
CA VAL A 757 -19.33 10.89 -31.09
C VAL A 757 -20.71 10.83 -30.45
N VAL A 758 -21.59 9.95 -30.96
CA VAL A 758 -22.92 9.74 -30.40
C VAL A 758 -22.86 8.60 -29.37
N ILE A 759 -23.12 8.88 -28.10
CA ILE A 759 -23.22 7.87 -27.05
C ILE A 759 -24.70 7.53 -26.81
N LYS A 760 -25.11 6.32 -27.19
CA LYS A 760 -26.46 5.81 -26.93
C LYS A 760 -26.49 4.96 -25.66
N VAL A 761 -27.43 5.24 -24.77
CA VAL A 761 -27.57 4.55 -23.46
C VAL A 761 -28.98 3.97 -23.31
N PRO A 762 -29.22 3.00 -22.39
CA PRO A 762 -30.55 2.42 -22.17
C PRO A 762 -31.61 3.48 -21.82
N LYS A 763 -32.82 3.37 -22.40
CA LYS A 763 -33.92 4.34 -22.15
C LYS A 763 -34.18 4.54 -20.66
N SER A 764 -34.24 3.46 -19.85
CA SER A 764 -34.51 3.48 -18.41
C SER A 764 -33.38 4.13 -17.57
N LYS A 765 -32.17 4.28 -18.10
CA LYS A 765 -31.01 4.92 -17.43
C LYS A 765 -30.61 6.24 -18.11
N LYS A 766 -31.36 6.71 -19.11
CA LYS A 766 -30.99 7.87 -19.95
C LYS A 766 -30.71 9.12 -19.13
N LYS A 767 -31.56 9.47 -18.16
CA LYS A 767 -31.41 10.67 -17.31
C LYS A 767 -30.17 10.55 -16.41
N ALA A 768 -30.00 9.39 -15.74
CA ALA A 768 -28.88 9.14 -14.85
C ALA A 768 -27.54 9.08 -15.59
N TYR A 769 -27.45 8.33 -16.68
CA TYR A 769 -26.20 8.21 -17.47
C TYR A 769 -25.84 9.52 -18.19
N LYS A 770 -26.83 10.29 -18.66
CA LYS A 770 -26.56 11.60 -19.27
C LYS A 770 -25.98 12.58 -18.26
N LYS A 771 -26.52 12.65 -17.03
CA LYS A 771 -25.99 13.47 -15.93
C LYS A 771 -24.57 13.02 -15.57
N TRP A 772 -24.38 11.72 -15.38
CA TRP A 772 -23.12 11.11 -14.99
C TRP A 772 -22.02 11.25 -16.07
N LEU A 773 -22.30 10.95 -17.35
CA LEU A 773 -21.34 11.12 -18.45
C LEU A 773 -20.97 12.59 -18.66
N LYS A 774 -21.91 13.53 -18.43
CA LYS A 774 -21.60 14.97 -18.43
C LYS A 774 -20.67 15.35 -17.29
N SER A 775 -20.92 14.87 -16.05
CA SER A 775 -20.07 15.15 -14.90
C SER A 775 -18.64 14.61 -15.10
N LYS A 776 -18.48 13.55 -15.89
CA LYS A 776 -17.17 13.00 -16.27
C LYS A 776 -16.60 13.60 -17.57
N LYS A 777 -17.20 14.68 -18.10
CA LYS A 777 -16.80 15.37 -19.36
C LYS A 777 -16.64 14.41 -20.56
N VAL A 778 -17.49 13.37 -20.64
CA VAL A 778 -17.42 12.31 -21.66
C VAL A 778 -18.37 12.58 -22.83
N ALA A 779 -19.41 13.40 -22.63
CA ALA A 779 -20.41 13.73 -23.64
C ALA A 779 -20.94 15.14 -23.48
#